data_848eb94d872d35895050b3ea7ad7b881
#
_entry.id   848eb94d872d35895050b3ea7ad7b881
#
_cell.length_a   1.000
_cell.length_b   1.000
_cell.length_c   1.000
_cell.angle_alpha   90.00
_cell.angle_beta   90.00
_cell.angle_gamma   90.00
#
_symmetry.space_group_name_H-M   'P 1'
#
loop_
_entity.id
_entity.type
_entity.pdbx_description
1 polymer ?
#
loop_
_entity_poly.entity_id
_entity_poly.type
_entity_poly.pdbx_seq_one_letter_code
_entity_poly.pdbx_strand_id
1 'polypeptide(L)'
;LSTRSRRSILAALFGAGFALFGPVPARALSLDGQRPIGDVSRVSRAEGSLLIDCTDRSQVQLSLLAADLVRVRASFGRPLPVRDHSWAIQKTRWDTPRWTVRESPAEIVVITDEIEVAVRRAPLLIEFRDLKTHRSVNLDVRPMSFAAKTGVVASYKRLGFDEHFYGLGEKAAPLDKRRGSYTMWNTDTSYAEGTDPLYQSTPFYLGWEVGQVYGIFFDTSYRSEFDMGKTQQEYVSFSAESSPDDAQLDYYFFWGPSMKKVVSRYADLTGHMPMPPRWALGHQQSRWSYYPDKTVEQLVDRYRADDLPLDVVYLDIDYMDDYRVFTWSPRTFPDPPGLIARLGRQGVKVITIVDPGVKYQPRQAGYRVFDEGMAHDFFLRRRGGALYVGAVWPGEAVFTDYTKEAARRWWGDLHHAYTDVGVAGIWNDMNEPSDFLDKSGKSQADVVSDDDQTRSSYAKNRNVFGTLMSRATYEGLERLAPDKRPFVVTRAGSAGLQRYAATWTGDNASTWEHLALTLPMLQSLGLAGQPFVGADVGGFFGRSNGELVARWYEAAFLSPFFRNHKNRESNDQEPWRFGTHVEGIIRKYLKLRYRLLPFLYTVLEEAHRTGVPMFRPVLLNYPTDPDAVGLDDEVMVGADLLVAPVLLPGAESRLVYLPEGVWIDYWTGARHAGRTTLRVAAPLEVAPLFVRAGAVIPMGPEMSWIGEKAVDPLTFEIYPDEHGQARGILYEDDGTSPAYLTGNVRRTEIRVEPVGGVLKATLSTQDDRFDPGPRRIRYVIRGTAKYRAVISNASRAR
;
A
#
# COMPACT_ATOMS: atom_id res chain seq x y z
N LEU A 1 -10.76 21.18 40.72
CA LEU A 1 -11.50 19.98 40.31
C LEU A 1 -10.53 18.80 40.30
N SER A 2 -10.82 17.79 41.11
CA SER A 2 -9.93 16.67 41.42
C SER A 2 -9.68 15.78 40.17
N THR A 3 -8.53 15.13 40.12
CA THR A 3 -8.08 14.20 39.05
C THR A 3 -9.07 13.06 38.73
N ARG A 4 -10.00 12.74 39.61
CA ARG A 4 -11.08 11.77 39.38
C ARG A 4 -12.18 12.30 38.45
N SER A 5 -12.49 13.59 38.44
CA SER A 5 -13.55 14.14 37.57
C SER A 5 -13.12 14.26 36.10
N ARG A 6 -11.81 14.42 35.85
CA ARG A 6 -11.27 14.50 34.47
C ARG A 6 -11.21 13.14 33.75
N ARG A 7 -10.97 12.04 34.50
CA ARG A 7 -11.03 10.67 33.92
C ARG A 7 -12.45 10.28 33.52
N SER A 8 -13.47 10.74 34.22
CA SER A 8 -14.88 10.48 33.91
C SER A 8 -15.36 11.26 32.69
N ILE A 9 -14.80 12.43 32.39
CA ILE A 9 -15.18 13.24 31.23
C ILE A 9 -14.58 12.64 29.94
N LEU A 10 -13.34 12.14 29.97
CA LEU A 10 -12.77 11.44 28.82
C LEU A 10 -13.46 10.10 28.57
N ALA A 11 -13.79 9.30 29.61
CA ALA A 11 -14.53 8.06 29.44
C ALA A 11 -15.98 8.29 28.96
N ALA A 12 -16.62 9.40 29.34
CA ALA A 12 -17.97 9.76 28.90
C ALA A 12 -18.02 10.23 27.43
N LEU A 13 -16.94 10.78 26.90
CA LEU A 13 -16.83 11.16 25.47
C LEU A 13 -16.66 9.92 24.55
N PHE A 14 -16.16 8.79 25.07
CA PHE A 14 -15.98 7.56 24.29
C PHE A 14 -17.14 6.55 24.43
N GLY A 15 -17.91 6.58 25.50
CA GLY A 15 -19.06 5.69 25.74
C GLY A 15 -20.35 6.05 25.01
N ALA A 16 -20.45 7.25 24.45
CA ALA A 16 -21.63 7.76 23.74
C ALA A 16 -21.46 7.88 22.22
N GLY A 17 -20.35 7.43 21.64
CA GLY A 17 -19.92 7.68 20.26
C GLY A 17 -20.48 6.78 19.18
N PHE A 18 -21.42 5.88 19.45
CA PHE A 18 -22.15 5.15 18.40
C PHE A 18 -23.46 5.86 17.96
N ALA A 19 -23.63 7.11 18.35
CA ALA A 19 -24.76 7.91 17.89
C ALA A 19 -24.39 8.71 16.62
N LEU A 20 -24.76 8.17 15.45
CA LEU A 20 -25.22 8.91 14.25
C LEU A 20 -24.48 10.22 13.90
N PHE A 21 -23.17 10.23 13.85
CA PHE A 21 -22.47 11.17 12.99
C PHE A 21 -22.14 10.41 11.70
N GLY A 22 -23.07 10.47 10.74
CA GLY A 22 -22.75 10.13 9.36
C GLY A 22 -21.50 10.90 8.93
N PRO A 23 -20.68 10.37 8.02
CA PRO A 23 -19.49 11.05 7.54
C PRO A 23 -19.91 12.47 7.14
N VAL A 24 -19.24 13.49 7.69
CA VAL A 24 -19.42 14.86 7.19
C VAL A 24 -18.93 14.81 5.75
N PRO A 25 -19.82 14.94 4.75
CA PRO A 25 -19.37 14.85 3.37
C PRO A 25 -18.31 15.91 3.17
N ALA A 26 -17.13 15.51 2.73
CA ALA A 26 -16.11 16.45 2.35
C ALA A 26 -16.74 17.36 1.30
N ARG A 27 -16.79 18.68 1.56
CA ARG A 27 -17.36 19.61 0.59
C ARG A 27 -16.51 19.55 -0.67
N ALA A 28 -17.12 19.19 -1.80
CA ALA A 28 -16.44 19.15 -3.08
C ALA A 28 -15.72 20.47 -3.37
N LEU A 29 -14.56 20.40 -4.02
CA LEU A 29 -13.83 21.59 -4.44
C LEU A 29 -14.70 22.38 -5.40
N SER A 30 -14.89 23.67 -5.12
CA SER A 30 -15.69 24.52 -6.02
C SER A 30 -14.88 24.82 -7.27
N LEU A 31 -15.40 24.40 -8.40
CA LEU A 31 -14.89 24.78 -9.73
C LEU A 31 -15.48 26.12 -10.24
N ASP A 32 -16.18 26.87 -9.40
CA ASP A 32 -16.75 28.15 -9.75
C ASP A 32 -15.65 29.19 -10.02
N GLY A 33 -15.82 29.97 -11.08
CA GLY A 33 -14.86 31.02 -11.46
C GLY A 33 -13.57 30.51 -12.10
N GLN A 34 -13.55 29.26 -12.56
CA GLN A 34 -12.45 28.70 -13.33
C GLN A 34 -12.23 29.51 -14.61
N ARG A 35 -10.99 29.91 -14.82
CA ARG A 35 -10.50 30.54 -16.05
C ARG A 35 -9.62 29.57 -16.79
N PRO A 36 -9.89 29.31 -18.09
CA PRO A 36 -9.02 28.47 -18.90
C PRO A 36 -7.64 29.09 -19.05
N ILE A 37 -6.63 28.25 -19.21
CA ILE A 37 -5.30 28.69 -19.64
C ILE A 37 -5.38 29.32 -21.02
N GLY A 38 -4.52 30.35 -21.31
CA GLY A 38 -4.51 31.02 -22.59
C GLY A 38 -4.07 30.15 -23.76
N ASP A 39 -4.33 30.61 -24.98
CA ASP A 39 -3.88 29.96 -26.20
C ASP A 39 -2.35 30.00 -26.34
N VAL A 40 -1.76 29.09 -27.12
CA VAL A 40 -0.32 29.05 -27.40
C VAL A 40 0.14 30.29 -28.10
N SER A 41 1.06 31.04 -27.48
CA SER A 41 1.68 32.24 -28.10
C SER A 41 3.09 31.96 -28.65
N ARG A 42 3.87 31.16 -27.94
CA ARG A 42 5.26 30.81 -28.32
C ARG A 42 5.59 29.39 -27.83
N VAL A 43 6.50 28.73 -28.56
CA VAL A 43 7.07 27.45 -28.21
C VAL A 43 8.58 27.53 -28.20
N SER A 44 9.21 27.02 -27.17
CA SER A 44 10.66 26.90 -27.03
C SER A 44 11.04 25.47 -26.73
N ARG A 45 12.15 25.00 -27.29
CA ARG A 45 12.65 23.63 -27.11
C ARG A 45 13.90 23.64 -26.25
N ALA A 46 13.96 22.69 -25.32
CA ALA A 46 15.17 22.40 -24.56
C ALA A 46 15.43 20.90 -24.61
N GLU A 47 16.54 20.44 -24.04
CA GLU A 47 16.85 19.02 -23.97
C GLU A 47 15.73 18.30 -23.22
N GLY A 48 15.10 17.30 -23.85
CA GLY A 48 14.01 16.49 -23.26
C GLY A 48 12.73 17.27 -22.90
N SER A 49 12.58 18.55 -23.33
CA SER A 49 11.38 19.29 -22.95
C SER A 49 10.95 20.32 -24.00
N LEU A 50 9.66 20.64 -23.94
CA LEU A 50 9.00 21.69 -24.71
C LEU A 50 8.37 22.67 -23.72
N LEU A 51 8.74 23.96 -23.80
CA LEU A 51 8.12 25.01 -23.02
C LEU A 51 7.19 25.84 -23.94
N ILE A 52 5.95 25.98 -23.49
CA ILE A 52 4.86 26.67 -24.19
C ILE A 52 4.48 27.91 -23.38
N ASP A 53 4.67 29.07 -23.94
CA ASP A 53 4.16 30.34 -23.41
C ASP A 53 2.74 30.57 -23.91
N CYS A 54 1.84 31.02 -23.05
CA CYS A 54 0.45 31.28 -23.36
C CYS A 54 0.15 32.78 -23.44
N THR A 55 -0.95 33.15 -24.10
CA THR A 55 -1.39 34.55 -24.32
C THR A 55 -1.74 35.29 -23.03
N ASP A 56 -2.09 34.56 -21.96
CA ASP A 56 -2.43 35.07 -20.63
C ASP A 56 -1.24 35.09 -19.65
N ARG A 57 0.00 34.89 -20.14
CA ARG A 57 1.26 34.74 -19.36
C ARG A 57 1.39 33.40 -18.60
N SER A 58 0.48 32.47 -18.79
CA SER A 58 0.64 31.11 -18.30
C SER A 58 1.76 30.40 -19.06
N GLN A 59 2.33 29.36 -18.43
CA GLN A 59 3.31 28.50 -19.10
C GLN A 59 2.94 27.04 -18.92
N VAL A 60 3.17 26.23 -19.95
CA VAL A 60 3.08 24.77 -19.89
C VAL A 60 4.42 24.17 -20.32
N GLN A 61 4.92 23.25 -19.50
CA GLN A 61 6.11 22.45 -19.82
C GLN A 61 5.73 21.01 -20.05
N LEU A 62 6.11 20.45 -21.18
CA LEU A 62 6.09 19.01 -21.44
C LEU A 62 7.51 18.49 -21.27
N SER A 63 7.75 17.61 -20.30
CA SER A 63 9.04 16.95 -20.09
C SER A 63 8.94 15.48 -20.46
N LEU A 64 9.79 15.06 -21.42
CA LEU A 64 9.86 13.68 -21.92
C LEU A 64 10.86 12.91 -21.06
N LEU A 65 10.35 12.20 -20.04
CA LEU A 65 11.20 11.48 -19.09
C LEU A 65 11.61 10.10 -19.63
N ALA A 66 10.70 9.45 -20.35
CA ALA A 66 10.97 8.23 -21.11
C ALA A 66 10.08 8.21 -22.36
N ALA A 67 10.27 7.25 -23.25
CA ALA A 67 9.46 7.13 -24.46
C ALA A 67 7.96 6.93 -24.13
N ASP A 68 7.65 6.41 -22.95
CA ASP A 68 6.31 6.10 -22.42
C ASP A 68 5.90 6.94 -21.22
N LEU A 69 6.69 7.98 -20.86
CA LEU A 69 6.46 8.80 -19.66
C LEU A 69 6.66 10.28 -19.97
N VAL A 70 5.58 11.06 -19.82
CA VAL A 70 5.58 12.50 -20.02
C VAL A 70 5.05 13.20 -18.78
N ARG A 71 5.78 14.23 -18.33
CA ARG A 71 5.31 15.17 -17.30
C ARG A 71 4.71 16.39 -17.97
N VAL A 72 3.54 16.80 -17.53
CA VAL A 72 2.87 18.05 -17.90
C VAL A 72 2.81 18.93 -16.67
N ARG A 73 3.46 20.08 -16.75
CA ARG A 73 3.50 21.08 -15.69
C ARG A 73 2.97 22.40 -16.19
N ALA A 74 1.96 22.96 -15.55
CA ALA A 74 1.32 24.21 -15.93
C ALA A 74 1.33 25.23 -14.78
N SER A 75 1.59 26.50 -15.08
CA SER A 75 1.38 27.65 -14.19
C SER A 75 0.37 28.60 -14.81
N PHE A 76 -0.41 29.30 -13.98
CA PHE A 76 -1.50 30.13 -14.45
C PHE A 76 -1.22 31.62 -14.21
N GLY A 77 -1.20 32.41 -15.30
CA GLY A 77 -0.98 33.86 -15.29
C GLY A 77 0.46 34.30 -14.94
N ARG A 78 1.41 33.35 -14.89
CA ARG A 78 2.81 33.57 -14.51
C ARG A 78 3.72 32.50 -15.09
N PRO A 79 5.06 32.72 -15.09
CA PRO A 79 6.04 31.69 -15.39
C PRO A 79 6.02 30.54 -14.39
N LEU A 80 6.50 29.37 -14.83
CA LEU A 80 6.72 28.24 -13.96
C LEU A 80 7.73 28.59 -12.85
N PRO A 81 7.49 28.22 -11.59
CA PRO A 81 8.44 28.48 -10.52
C PRO A 81 9.73 27.68 -10.70
N VAL A 82 10.84 28.29 -10.28
CA VAL A 82 12.17 27.69 -10.36
C VAL A 82 12.27 26.46 -9.44
N ARG A 83 11.63 26.53 -8.26
CA ARG A 83 11.60 25.39 -7.33
C ARG A 83 10.75 24.29 -7.93
N ASP A 84 11.39 23.16 -8.15
CA ASP A 84 10.76 21.90 -8.59
C ASP A 84 10.97 20.85 -7.52
N HIS A 85 9.99 20.68 -6.63
CA HIS A 85 10.08 19.79 -5.49
C HIS A 85 8.81 18.96 -5.35
N SER A 86 8.98 17.67 -5.19
CA SER A 86 7.92 16.71 -4.88
C SER A 86 8.35 15.77 -3.75
N TRP A 87 7.47 15.52 -2.81
CA TRP A 87 7.68 14.51 -1.77
C TRP A 87 7.50 13.08 -2.28
N ALA A 88 6.77 12.90 -3.38
CA ALA A 88 6.46 11.59 -3.96
C ALA A 88 7.57 11.07 -4.88
N ILE A 89 8.25 11.95 -5.61
CA ILE A 89 9.20 11.60 -6.67
C ILE A 89 10.55 11.20 -6.06
N GLN A 90 11.04 10.01 -6.43
CA GLN A 90 12.38 9.54 -6.08
C GLN A 90 13.35 9.70 -7.25
N LYS A 91 12.95 9.28 -8.45
CA LYS A 91 13.81 9.35 -9.64
C LYS A 91 13.63 10.69 -10.35
N THR A 92 14.55 11.60 -10.13
CA THR A 92 14.55 12.95 -10.72
C THR A 92 15.38 13.06 -12.01
N ARG A 93 16.26 12.08 -12.27
CA ARG A 93 17.11 12.07 -13.49
C ARG A 93 16.70 10.91 -14.39
N TRP A 94 16.44 11.24 -15.64
CA TRP A 94 16.02 10.31 -16.67
C TRP A 94 16.88 10.49 -17.91
N ASP A 95 17.13 9.40 -18.62
CA ASP A 95 17.76 9.46 -19.93
C ASP A 95 16.73 10.00 -20.93
N THR A 96 17.03 11.14 -21.57
CA THR A 96 16.14 11.75 -22.55
C THR A 96 15.87 10.76 -23.69
N PRO A 97 14.60 10.39 -23.96
CA PRO A 97 14.28 9.50 -25.07
C PRO A 97 14.59 10.17 -26.42
N ARG A 98 14.69 9.40 -27.47
CA ARG A 98 14.65 9.94 -28.82
C ARG A 98 13.28 10.58 -29.06
N TRP A 99 13.27 11.80 -29.61
CA TRP A 99 12.05 12.52 -29.91
C TRP A 99 12.20 13.48 -31.04
N THR A 100 11.07 13.79 -31.69
CA THR A 100 10.97 14.77 -32.76
C THR A 100 9.75 15.66 -32.55
N VAL A 101 9.71 16.81 -33.24
CA VAL A 101 8.56 17.71 -33.17
C VAL A 101 8.13 18.07 -34.58
N ARG A 102 6.85 17.97 -34.87
CA ARG A 102 6.18 18.52 -36.02
C ARG A 102 5.30 19.70 -35.60
N GLU A 103 5.40 20.79 -36.29
CA GLU A 103 4.61 22.01 -36.01
C GLU A 103 3.76 22.39 -37.21
N SER A 104 2.51 22.80 -36.93
CA SER A 104 1.59 23.41 -37.87
C SER A 104 0.96 24.66 -37.24
N PRO A 105 0.22 25.47 -38.01
CA PRO A 105 -0.59 26.56 -37.43
C PRO A 105 -1.63 26.10 -36.41
N ALA A 106 -2.12 24.87 -36.51
CA ALA A 106 -3.18 24.32 -35.64
C ALA A 106 -2.64 23.58 -34.42
N GLU A 107 -1.56 22.84 -34.56
CA GLU A 107 -1.04 21.96 -33.50
C GLU A 107 0.49 21.81 -33.54
N ILE A 108 1.03 21.36 -32.39
CA ILE A 108 2.41 20.93 -32.19
C ILE A 108 2.34 19.45 -31.80
N VAL A 109 3.06 18.57 -32.48
CA VAL A 109 3.08 17.13 -32.19
C VAL A 109 4.49 16.73 -31.79
N VAL A 110 4.66 16.33 -30.55
CA VAL A 110 5.88 15.73 -30.02
C VAL A 110 5.77 14.23 -30.17
N ILE A 111 6.78 13.58 -30.74
CA ILE A 111 6.79 12.16 -31.07
C ILE A 111 7.98 11.49 -30.39
N THR A 112 7.74 10.48 -29.58
CA THR A 112 8.74 9.56 -29.01
C THR A 112 8.73 8.22 -29.76
N ASP A 113 9.46 7.24 -29.28
CA ASP A 113 9.44 5.88 -29.85
C ASP A 113 8.14 5.10 -29.51
N GLU A 114 7.29 5.60 -28.57
CA GLU A 114 6.08 4.89 -28.12
C GLU A 114 4.79 5.72 -28.25
N ILE A 115 4.85 7.05 -28.12
CA ILE A 115 3.66 7.92 -28.10
C ILE A 115 3.82 9.18 -28.95
N GLU A 116 2.69 9.75 -29.36
CA GLU A 116 2.56 11.11 -29.86
C GLU A 116 1.86 11.97 -28.81
N VAL A 117 2.39 13.17 -28.53
CA VAL A 117 1.75 14.18 -27.69
C VAL A 117 1.37 15.37 -28.59
N ALA A 118 0.10 15.49 -28.90
CA ALA A 118 -0.41 16.58 -29.71
C ALA A 118 -0.90 17.73 -28.83
N VAL A 119 -0.41 18.93 -29.08
CA VAL A 119 -0.84 20.16 -28.41
C VAL A 119 -1.56 21.01 -29.42
N ARG A 120 -2.88 21.11 -29.31
CA ARG A 120 -3.68 22.06 -30.07
C ARG A 120 -3.36 23.49 -29.60
N ARG A 121 -3.24 24.43 -30.52
CA ARG A 121 -2.80 25.79 -30.19
C ARG A 121 -3.90 26.70 -29.64
N ALA A 122 -5.13 26.56 -30.13
CA ALA A 122 -6.28 27.43 -29.76
C ALA A 122 -7.59 26.62 -29.83
N PRO A 123 -8.29 26.39 -28.70
CA PRO A 123 -7.76 26.49 -27.32
C PRO A 123 -6.62 25.51 -27.09
N LEU A 124 -5.73 25.81 -26.09
CA LEU A 124 -4.68 24.88 -25.71
C LEU A 124 -5.29 23.60 -25.14
N LEU A 125 -5.12 22.47 -25.84
CA LEU A 125 -5.56 21.15 -25.42
C LEU A 125 -4.43 20.15 -25.68
N ILE A 126 -4.24 19.21 -24.77
CA ILE A 126 -3.23 18.16 -24.87
C ILE A 126 -3.91 16.81 -25.13
N GLU A 127 -3.41 16.10 -26.15
CA GLU A 127 -3.84 14.75 -26.49
C GLU A 127 -2.64 13.81 -26.53
N PHE A 128 -2.75 12.68 -25.89
CA PHE A 128 -1.81 11.57 -25.97
C PHE A 128 -2.39 10.50 -26.91
N ARG A 129 -1.55 10.07 -27.87
CA ARG A 129 -1.92 9.08 -28.88
C ARG A 129 -0.92 7.92 -28.87
N ASP A 130 -1.40 6.71 -29.08
CA ASP A 130 -0.54 5.55 -29.35
C ASP A 130 0.17 5.74 -30.71
N LEU A 131 1.49 5.64 -30.71
CA LEU A 131 2.28 5.89 -31.93
C LEU A 131 1.98 4.90 -33.06
N LYS A 132 1.65 3.64 -32.74
CA LYS A 132 1.46 2.58 -33.73
C LYS A 132 0.09 2.63 -34.39
N THR A 133 -0.94 2.93 -33.59
CA THR A 133 -2.33 2.88 -34.02
C THR A 133 -2.89 4.26 -34.32
N HIS A 134 -2.21 5.34 -33.90
CA HIS A 134 -2.66 6.74 -33.91
C HIS A 134 -4.00 6.95 -33.18
N ARG A 135 -4.43 5.99 -32.35
CA ARG A 135 -5.64 6.15 -31.54
C ARG A 135 -5.39 7.10 -30.38
N SER A 136 -6.38 7.93 -30.11
CA SER A 136 -6.40 8.79 -28.94
C SER A 136 -6.49 7.95 -27.67
N VAL A 137 -5.53 8.10 -26.76
CA VAL A 137 -5.44 7.43 -25.49
C VAL A 137 -6.04 8.28 -24.38
N ASN A 138 -5.64 9.53 -24.33
CA ASN A 138 -6.11 10.49 -23.33
C ASN A 138 -6.14 11.87 -23.94
N LEU A 139 -7.25 12.60 -23.82
CA LEU A 139 -7.52 13.84 -24.52
C LEU A 139 -8.17 14.86 -23.60
N ASP A 140 -7.64 16.08 -23.58
CA ASP A 140 -8.29 17.22 -22.94
C ASP A 140 -9.58 17.61 -23.70
N VAL A 141 -10.72 17.60 -23.03
CA VAL A 141 -11.99 18.10 -23.59
C VAL A 141 -12.19 19.59 -23.32
N ARG A 142 -11.48 20.13 -22.36
CA ARG A 142 -11.43 21.55 -21.99
C ARG A 142 -9.99 21.92 -21.63
N PRO A 143 -9.59 23.19 -21.82
CA PRO A 143 -8.28 23.64 -21.35
C PRO A 143 -8.14 23.46 -19.83
N MET A 144 -6.93 23.20 -19.38
CA MET A 144 -6.57 23.31 -17.97
C MET A 144 -6.98 24.67 -17.44
N SER A 145 -7.37 24.75 -16.17
CA SER A 145 -7.97 25.98 -15.64
C SER A 145 -7.56 26.25 -14.19
N PHE A 146 -7.74 27.50 -13.81
CA PHE A 146 -7.47 28.00 -12.47
C PHE A 146 -8.54 28.97 -12.00
N ALA A 147 -9.00 28.82 -10.76
CA ALA A 147 -9.90 29.74 -10.09
C ALA A 147 -9.14 30.65 -9.13
N ALA A 148 -8.82 31.85 -9.52
CA ALA A 148 -8.02 32.80 -8.74
C ALA A 148 -8.61 33.10 -7.35
N LYS A 149 -9.94 33.02 -7.19
CA LYS A 149 -10.64 33.27 -5.92
C LYS A 149 -10.50 32.12 -4.93
N THR A 150 -10.52 30.89 -5.41
CA THR A 150 -10.50 29.67 -4.58
C THR A 150 -9.13 29.00 -4.55
N GLY A 151 -8.23 29.36 -5.45
CA GLY A 151 -6.93 28.71 -5.64
C GLY A 151 -6.99 27.33 -6.31
N VAL A 152 -8.15 26.91 -6.83
CA VAL A 152 -8.31 25.55 -7.38
C VAL A 152 -7.80 25.48 -8.81
N VAL A 153 -6.91 24.51 -9.09
CA VAL A 153 -6.47 24.11 -10.44
C VAL A 153 -7.22 22.87 -10.88
N ALA A 154 -7.49 22.72 -12.19
CA ALA A 154 -8.22 21.58 -12.72
C ALA A 154 -7.79 21.18 -14.14
N SER A 155 -7.92 19.87 -14.44
CA SER A 155 -7.77 19.27 -15.77
C SER A 155 -8.99 18.38 -16.07
N TYR A 156 -9.37 18.30 -17.36
CA TYR A 156 -10.59 17.64 -17.83
C TYR A 156 -10.27 16.72 -18.99
N LYS A 157 -10.41 15.43 -18.79
CA LYS A 157 -10.05 14.40 -19.76
C LYS A 157 -11.31 13.73 -20.31
N ARG A 158 -11.34 13.44 -21.60
CA ARG A 158 -12.45 12.70 -22.21
C ARG A 158 -12.68 11.39 -21.45
N LEU A 159 -13.92 11.04 -21.22
CA LEU A 159 -14.33 9.73 -20.75
C LEU A 159 -14.73 8.85 -21.95
N GLY A 160 -13.98 7.77 -22.17
CA GLY A 160 -14.30 6.77 -23.19
C GLY A 160 -15.59 6.00 -22.87
N PHE A 161 -16.23 5.43 -23.90
CA PHE A 161 -17.50 4.71 -23.72
C PHE A 161 -17.34 3.49 -22.79
N ASP A 162 -16.32 2.67 -23.03
CA ASP A 162 -15.99 1.46 -22.25
C ASP A 162 -14.71 1.63 -21.42
N GLU A 163 -14.40 2.86 -21.03
CA GLU A 163 -13.22 3.14 -20.22
C GLU A 163 -13.51 2.92 -18.75
N HIS A 164 -12.61 2.20 -18.07
CA HIS A 164 -12.66 1.85 -16.66
C HIS A 164 -11.44 2.39 -15.92
N PHE A 165 -11.59 2.62 -14.60
CA PHE A 165 -10.56 3.27 -13.80
C PHE A 165 -10.22 2.46 -12.57
N TYR A 166 -8.91 2.34 -12.28
CA TYR A 166 -8.39 1.57 -11.15
C TYR A 166 -7.35 2.38 -10.39
N GLY A 167 -7.06 2.01 -9.14
CA GLY A 167 -6.10 2.71 -8.31
C GLY A 167 -6.74 3.72 -7.36
N LEU A 168 -6.24 4.95 -7.29
CA LEU A 168 -6.59 6.00 -6.31
C LEU A 168 -6.31 5.60 -4.84
N GLY A 169 -5.51 4.54 -4.62
CA GLY A 169 -5.09 4.13 -3.30
C GLY A 169 -6.23 3.63 -2.41
N GLU A 170 -6.23 4.08 -1.16
CA GLU A 170 -7.20 3.68 -0.15
C GLU A 170 -8.55 4.35 -0.36
N LYS A 171 -9.51 3.58 -0.87
CA LYS A 171 -10.89 4.01 -1.08
C LYS A 171 -11.87 2.91 -0.67
N ALA A 172 -12.81 3.21 0.20
CA ALA A 172 -13.90 2.30 0.59
C ALA A 172 -14.94 2.20 -0.54
N ALA A 173 -14.54 1.60 -1.66
CA ALA A 173 -15.29 1.60 -2.91
C ALA A 173 -14.94 0.35 -3.74
N PRO A 174 -15.78 -0.01 -4.73
CA PRO A 174 -15.47 -1.06 -5.70
C PRO A 174 -14.11 -0.87 -6.37
N LEU A 175 -13.56 -1.94 -6.93
CA LEU A 175 -12.26 -1.92 -7.61
C LEU A 175 -12.27 -0.96 -8.80
N ASP A 176 -13.32 -1.02 -9.65
CA ASP A 176 -13.54 -0.06 -10.72
C ASP A 176 -14.07 1.27 -10.14
N LYS A 177 -13.33 2.34 -10.40
CA LYS A 177 -13.63 3.69 -9.89
C LYS A 177 -14.52 4.50 -10.82
N ARG A 178 -14.93 3.95 -11.97
CA ARG A 178 -15.84 4.64 -12.91
C ARG A 178 -17.13 5.09 -12.22
N ARG A 179 -17.59 6.29 -12.53
CA ARG A 179 -18.77 6.96 -11.94
C ARG A 179 -18.65 7.26 -10.44
N GLY A 180 -17.46 7.15 -9.86
CA GLY A 180 -17.14 7.60 -8.52
C GLY A 180 -16.59 9.02 -8.49
N SER A 181 -16.56 9.61 -7.30
CA SER A 181 -15.82 10.84 -7.01
C SER A 181 -15.05 10.65 -5.72
N TYR A 182 -13.76 11.00 -5.71
CA TYR A 182 -12.83 10.63 -4.66
C TYR A 182 -11.97 11.80 -4.23
N THR A 183 -11.86 11.99 -2.91
CA THR A 183 -11.07 13.05 -2.27
C THR A 183 -9.76 12.50 -1.75
N MET A 184 -8.66 13.21 -2.00
CA MET A 184 -7.35 12.97 -1.40
C MET A 184 -7.15 13.93 -0.24
N TRP A 185 -7.45 13.49 0.96
CA TRP A 185 -7.27 14.25 2.20
C TRP A 185 -7.19 13.30 3.40
N ASN A 186 -6.00 13.10 3.93
CA ASN A 186 -5.79 12.15 5.02
C ASN A 186 -6.67 12.47 6.22
N THR A 187 -7.53 11.53 6.58
CA THR A 187 -8.60 11.75 7.56
C THR A 187 -8.74 10.54 8.48
N ASP A 188 -8.69 10.78 9.79
CA ASP A 188 -9.05 9.79 10.81
C ASP A 188 -10.58 9.67 10.87
N THR A 189 -11.13 8.59 10.34
CA THR A 189 -12.57 8.37 10.26
C THR A 189 -12.94 6.90 10.36
N SER A 190 -14.02 6.60 11.05
CA SER A 190 -14.68 5.31 10.87
C SER A 190 -15.30 5.27 9.48
N TYR A 191 -15.22 4.12 8.82
CA TYR A 191 -15.67 4.03 7.44
C TYR A 191 -16.64 2.86 7.20
N ALA A 192 -17.38 2.97 6.13
CA ALA A 192 -18.18 1.94 5.48
C ALA A 192 -18.01 2.13 3.97
N GLU A 193 -18.59 1.26 3.16
CA GLU A 193 -18.60 1.45 1.70
C GLU A 193 -19.12 2.86 1.33
N GLY A 194 -18.41 3.52 0.45
CA GLY A 194 -18.71 4.89 0.00
C GLY A 194 -18.17 6.00 0.91
N THR A 195 -17.55 5.69 2.05
CA THR A 195 -16.89 6.71 2.88
C THR A 195 -15.65 7.24 2.16
N ASP A 196 -15.55 8.56 2.05
CA ASP A 196 -14.41 9.28 1.46
C ASP A 196 -14.34 10.70 2.05
N PRO A 197 -13.17 11.21 2.41
CA PRO A 197 -11.84 10.59 2.34
C PRO A 197 -11.53 9.63 3.48
N LEU A 198 -10.40 8.86 3.32
CA LEU A 198 -9.84 7.94 4.30
C LEU A 198 -8.42 8.36 4.75
N TYR A 199 -7.67 7.42 5.32
CA TYR A 199 -6.38 7.67 5.97
C TYR A 199 -5.25 8.02 5.01
N GLN A 200 -5.33 7.60 3.72
CA GLN A 200 -4.25 7.74 2.75
C GLN A 200 -4.70 8.47 1.48
N SER A 201 -3.75 9.21 0.89
CA SER A 201 -3.96 10.01 -0.32
C SER A 201 -2.95 9.61 -1.40
N THR A 202 -3.39 8.85 -2.39
CA THR A 202 -2.55 8.44 -3.53
C THR A 202 -3.21 8.88 -4.84
N PRO A 203 -2.87 10.07 -5.36
CA PRO A 203 -3.51 10.66 -6.53
C PRO A 203 -2.98 10.05 -7.85
N PHE A 204 -3.06 8.72 -7.97
CA PHE A 204 -2.66 7.94 -9.14
C PHE A 204 -3.78 6.99 -9.54
N TYR A 205 -4.15 7.04 -10.81
CA TYR A 205 -5.11 6.11 -11.39
C TYR A 205 -4.63 5.53 -12.73
N LEU A 206 -5.15 4.37 -13.04
CA LEU A 206 -5.04 3.68 -14.32
C LEU A 206 -6.34 3.86 -15.09
N GLY A 207 -6.26 4.31 -16.35
CA GLY A 207 -7.36 4.20 -17.31
C GLY A 207 -7.15 2.95 -18.16
N TRP A 208 -8.22 2.18 -18.36
CA TRP A 208 -8.21 0.94 -19.10
C TRP A 208 -9.38 0.86 -20.09
N GLU A 209 -9.07 0.53 -21.32
CA GLU A 209 -9.98 0.01 -22.35
C GLU A 209 -9.32 -1.23 -22.95
N VAL A 210 -10.11 -2.09 -23.61
CA VAL A 210 -9.55 -3.30 -24.26
C VAL A 210 -8.41 -2.94 -25.21
N GLY A 211 -7.22 -3.45 -24.91
CA GLY A 211 -6.00 -3.22 -25.69
C GLY A 211 -5.31 -1.88 -25.46
N GLN A 212 -5.74 -1.09 -24.48
CA GLN A 212 -5.19 0.24 -24.20
C GLN A 212 -5.18 0.51 -22.71
N VAL A 213 -4.01 0.86 -22.16
CA VAL A 213 -3.82 1.20 -20.73
C VAL A 213 -2.96 2.45 -20.62
N TYR A 214 -3.32 3.35 -19.73
CA TYR A 214 -2.51 4.50 -19.35
C TYR A 214 -2.59 4.75 -17.85
N GLY A 215 -1.70 5.59 -17.33
CA GLY A 215 -1.77 6.08 -15.96
C GLY A 215 -1.73 7.60 -15.91
N ILE A 216 -2.37 8.18 -14.92
CA ILE A 216 -2.21 9.57 -14.52
C ILE A 216 -1.81 9.63 -13.06
N PHE A 217 -0.67 10.24 -12.79
CA PHE A 217 -0.27 10.62 -11.45
C PHE A 217 -0.34 12.15 -11.32
N PHE A 218 -1.23 12.64 -10.48
CA PHE A 218 -1.36 14.07 -10.19
C PHE A 218 -0.46 14.42 -9.01
N ASP A 219 0.70 14.98 -9.28
CA ASP A 219 1.73 15.28 -8.29
C ASP A 219 1.37 16.51 -7.46
N THR A 220 0.56 16.31 -6.46
CA THR A 220 0.15 17.33 -5.51
C THR A 220 0.08 16.78 -4.10
N SER A 221 0.54 17.54 -3.12
CA SER A 221 0.36 17.27 -1.70
C SER A 221 -0.85 17.99 -1.09
N TYR A 222 -1.46 18.90 -1.82
CA TYR A 222 -2.69 19.56 -1.43
C TYR A 222 -3.89 18.60 -1.44
N ARG A 223 -4.97 19.02 -0.81
CA ARG A 223 -6.27 18.37 -1.02
C ARG A 223 -6.60 18.36 -2.50
N SER A 224 -6.94 17.19 -3.02
CA SER A 224 -7.33 17.02 -4.41
C SER A 224 -8.55 16.14 -4.57
N GLU A 225 -9.23 16.27 -5.70
CA GLU A 225 -10.46 15.53 -6.02
C GLU A 225 -10.38 14.95 -7.42
N PHE A 226 -10.91 13.73 -7.57
CA PHE A 226 -11.03 13.00 -8.82
C PHE A 226 -12.49 12.68 -9.06
N ASP A 227 -13.08 13.30 -10.08
CA ASP A 227 -14.41 12.94 -10.58
C ASP A 227 -14.24 12.00 -11.78
N MET A 228 -14.55 10.72 -11.56
CA MET A 228 -14.38 9.67 -12.56
C MET A 228 -15.66 9.48 -13.41
N GLY A 229 -16.31 10.58 -13.78
CA GLY A 229 -17.55 10.59 -14.56
C GLY A 229 -18.82 10.50 -13.72
N LYS A 230 -18.76 10.88 -12.41
CA LYS A 230 -19.94 10.93 -11.53
C LYS A 230 -20.83 12.13 -11.83
N THR A 231 -20.24 13.33 -11.88
CA THR A 231 -21.00 14.57 -12.12
C THR A 231 -21.19 14.85 -13.60
N GLN A 232 -20.23 14.45 -14.45
CA GLN A 232 -20.27 14.65 -15.89
C GLN A 232 -19.97 13.32 -16.59
N GLN A 233 -20.86 12.88 -17.45
CA GLN A 233 -20.73 11.59 -18.14
C GLN A 233 -19.81 11.64 -19.36
N GLU A 234 -19.38 12.81 -19.79
CA GLU A 234 -18.57 13.02 -20.99
C GLU A 234 -17.08 13.15 -20.69
N TYR A 235 -16.72 13.43 -19.44
CA TYR A 235 -15.33 13.60 -19.04
C TYR A 235 -15.07 13.21 -17.57
N VAL A 236 -13.84 12.85 -17.29
CA VAL A 236 -13.28 12.77 -15.95
C VAL A 236 -12.50 14.05 -15.65
N SER A 237 -12.41 14.42 -14.38
CA SER A 237 -11.60 15.56 -13.99
C SER A 237 -10.79 15.26 -12.73
N PHE A 238 -9.65 15.90 -12.64
CA PHE A 238 -8.87 15.96 -11.40
C PHE A 238 -8.55 17.42 -11.10
N SER A 239 -8.67 17.77 -9.83
CA SER A 239 -8.50 19.14 -9.34
C SER A 239 -7.81 19.14 -7.98
N ALA A 240 -7.13 20.23 -7.66
CA ALA A 240 -6.50 20.40 -6.34
C ALA A 240 -6.64 21.83 -5.85
N GLU A 241 -6.69 21.96 -4.51
CA GLU A 241 -6.39 23.25 -3.88
C GLU A 241 -4.94 23.65 -4.21
N SER A 242 -4.70 24.93 -4.24
CA SER A 242 -3.40 25.55 -4.45
C SER A 242 -3.40 26.91 -3.75
N SER A 243 -2.25 27.43 -3.39
CA SER A 243 -2.20 28.84 -2.99
C SER A 243 -2.20 29.74 -4.23
N PRO A 244 -2.73 30.98 -4.15
CA PRO A 244 -2.61 31.94 -5.25
C PRO A 244 -1.17 32.19 -5.67
N ASP A 245 -0.20 31.96 -4.77
CA ASP A 245 1.23 32.13 -5.04
C ASP A 245 1.89 30.88 -5.60
N ASP A 246 1.19 29.72 -5.63
CA ASP A 246 1.70 28.42 -6.08
C ASP A 246 0.80 27.79 -7.16
N ALA A 247 -0.05 28.54 -7.80
CA ALA A 247 -1.05 28.07 -8.78
C ALA A 247 -0.42 27.20 -9.88
N GLN A 248 -0.18 25.93 -9.57
CA GLN A 248 0.42 24.94 -10.46
C GLN A 248 -0.47 23.73 -10.57
N LEU A 249 -0.49 23.17 -11.78
CA LEU A 249 -1.03 21.86 -12.08
C LEU A 249 0.14 21.02 -12.62
N ASP A 250 0.40 19.87 -12.01
CA ASP A 250 1.54 19.03 -12.32
C ASP A 250 1.09 17.57 -12.35
N TYR A 251 1.15 16.93 -13.51
CA TYR A 251 0.81 15.51 -13.62
C TYR A 251 1.75 14.77 -14.57
N TYR A 252 1.84 13.46 -14.35
CA TYR A 252 2.60 12.54 -15.18
C TYR A 252 1.62 11.64 -15.93
N PHE A 253 1.84 11.52 -17.22
CA PHE A 253 1.14 10.57 -18.09
C PHE A 253 2.05 9.38 -18.37
N PHE A 254 1.53 8.19 -18.15
CA PHE A 254 2.20 6.91 -18.37
C PHE A 254 1.48 6.16 -19.48
N TRP A 255 2.23 5.64 -20.45
CA TRP A 255 1.70 4.80 -21.50
C TRP A 255 2.18 3.36 -21.34
N GLY A 256 1.34 2.39 -21.65
CA GLY A 256 1.77 1.02 -21.72
C GLY A 256 0.77 0.08 -22.37
N PRO A 257 1.25 -1.06 -22.94
CA PRO A 257 0.39 -2.10 -23.48
C PRO A 257 -0.31 -2.90 -22.39
N SER A 258 0.05 -2.72 -21.11
CA SER A 258 -0.51 -3.45 -19.98
C SER A 258 -0.45 -2.64 -18.69
N MET A 259 -1.36 -2.91 -17.76
CA MET A 259 -1.34 -2.32 -16.40
C MET A 259 -0.02 -2.57 -15.69
N LYS A 260 0.59 -3.76 -15.83
CA LYS A 260 1.89 -4.10 -15.22
C LYS A 260 2.98 -3.12 -15.64
N LYS A 261 3.05 -2.77 -16.93
CA LYS A 261 4.05 -1.80 -17.40
C LYS A 261 3.83 -0.43 -16.81
N VAL A 262 2.59 0.04 -16.73
CA VAL A 262 2.25 1.36 -16.16
C VAL A 262 2.55 1.40 -14.66
N VAL A 263 2.15 0.37 -13.90
CA VAL A 263 2.46 0.26 -12.46
C VAL A 263 3.98 0.21 -12.22
N SER A 264 4.72 -0.55 -13.04
CA SER A 264 6.19 -0.58 -12.93
C SER A 264 6.82 0.78 -13.21
N ARG A 265 6.35 1.50 -14.22
CA ARG A 265 6.85 2.83 -14.53
C ARG A 265 6.51 3.85 -13.44
N TYR A 266 5.34 3.72 -12.81
CA TYR A 266 4.98 4.51 -11.64
C TYR A 266 5.91 4.22 -10.45
N ALA A 267 6.24 2.95 -10.20
CA ALA A 267 7.21 2.57 -9.19
C ALA A 267 8.64 3.08 -9.50
N ASP A 268 9.06 3.05 -10.78
CA ASP A 268 10.33 3.67 -11.20
C ASP A 268 10.38 5.16 -10.85
N LEU A 269 9.27 5.88 -11.01
CA LEU A 269 9.18 7.32 -10.73
C LEU A 269 9.15 7.60 -9.22
N THR A 270 8.29 6.91 -8.48
CA THR A 270 7.99 7.19 -7.06
C THR A 270 8.82 6.38 -6.08
N GLY A 271 9.59 5.42 -6.58
CA GLY A 271 10.44 4.52 -5.80
C GLY A 271 9.80 3.16 -5.53
N HIS A 272 10.64 2.15 -5.50
CA HIS A 272 10.26 0.79 -5.19
C HIS A 272 10.21 0.54 -3.68
N MET A 273 9.35 -0.38 -3.26
CA MET A 273 9.34 -0.90 -1.89
C MET A 273 10.65 -1.66 -1.61
N PRO A 274 11.36 -1.42 -0.50
CA PRO A 274 12.49 -2.26 -0.10
C PRO A 274 12.01 -3.67 0.27
N MET A 275 12.90 -4.67 0.15
CA MET A 275 12.58 -6.02 0.67
C MET A 275 12.41 -5.95 2.18
N PRO A 276 11.23 -6.28 2.73
CA PRO A 276 11.04 -6.32 4.18
C PRO A 276 11.80 -7.51 4.80
N PRO A 277 11.99 -7.52 6.11
CA PRO A 277 12.46 -8.72 6.78
C PRO A 277 11.44 -9.84 6.60
N ARG A 278 11.93 -11.07 6.31
CA ARG A 278 11.07 -12.21 5.93
C ARG A 278 10.03 -12.57 7.00
N TRP A 279 10.36 -12.36 8.30
CA TRP A 279 9.42 -12.57 9.40
C TRP A 279 8.16 -11.69 9.32
N ALA A 280 8.22 -10.55 8.61
CA ALA A 280 7.06 -9.67 8.41
C ALA A 280 5.94 -10.32 7.56
N LEU A 281 6.25 -11.38 6.82
CA LEU A 281 5.25 -12.22 6.14
C LEU A 281 4.58 -13.24 7.06
N GLY A 282 5.05 -13.44 8.29
CA GLY A 282 4.43 -14.34 9.26
C GLY A 282 3.07 -13.85 9.77
N HIS A 283 2.46 -14.64 10.61
CA HIS A 283 1.26 -14.22 11.33
C HIS A 283 1.62 -13.22 12.43
N GLN A 284 0.81 -12.18 12.54
CA GLN A 284 1.00 -11.07 13.47
C GLN A 284 -0.24 -10.91 14.34
N GLN A 285 -0.06 -10.82 15.65
CA GLN A 285 -1.14 -10.69 16.62
C GLN A 285 -1.07 -9.35 17.33
N SER A 286 -2.19 -8.68 17.42
CA SER A 286 -2.36 -7.39 18.06
C SER A 286 -3.70 -7.27 18.77
N ARG A 287 -3.80 -6.39 19.72
CA ARG A 287 -5.05 -5.78 20.22
C ARG A 287 -4.74 -4.52 21.02
N TRP A 288 -5.67 -3.69 21.21
CA TRP A 288 -5.66 -2.61 22.18
C TRP A 288 -6.19 -3.10 23.53
N SER A 289 -5.32 -3.44 24.56
CA SER A 289 -3.89 -3.72 24.50
C SER A 289 -3.59 -5.03 25.23
N TYR A 290 -2.46 -5.65 24.90
CA TYR A 290 -1.85 -6.70 25.73
C TYR A 290 -0.97 -6.05 26.79
N TYR A 291 -1.43 -5.95 28.04
CA TYR A 291 -0.67 -5.48 29.20
C TYR A 291 -1.23 -6.06 30.50
N PRO A 292 -0.43 -6.21 31.56
CA PRO A 292 1.02 -5.98 31.62
C PRO A 292 1.82 -7.02 30.79
N ASP A 293 3.16 -6.93 30.88
CA ASP A 293 4.12 -7.79 30.18
C ASP A 293 3.81 -9.28 30.26
N LYS A 294 3.38 -9.78 31.44
CA LYS A 294 2.94 -11.18 31.65
C LYS A 294 1.79 -11.60 30.73
N THR A 295 0.89 -10.70 30.37
CA THR A 295 -0.20 -10.98 29.42
C THR A 295 0.35 -11.27 28.03
N VAL A 296 1.43 -10.58 27.62
CA VAL A 296 2.11 -10.81 26.34
C VAL A 296 2.79 -12.19 26.36
N GLU A 297 3.47 -12.55 27.45
CA GLU A 297 4.08 -13.88 27.59
C GLU A 297 3.03 -15.00 27.52
N GLN A 298 1.95 -14.88 28.29
CA GLN A 298 0.84 -15.86 28.29
C GLN A 298 0.20 -16.02 26.91
N LEU A 299 0.07 -14.93 26.14
CA LEU A 299 -0.42 -14.98 24.77
C LEU A 299 0.49 -15.87 23.89
N VAL A 300 1.79 -15.62 23.92
CA VAL A 300 2.77 -16.37 23.11
C VAL A 300 2.85 -17.83 23.55
N ASP A 301 2.88 -18.09 24.85
CA ASP A 301 2.86 -19.44 25.40
C ASP A 301 1.63 -20.22 24.92
N ARG A 302 0.47 -19.56 24.85
CA ARG A 302 -0.77 -20.17 24.34
C ARG A 302 -0.69 -20.48 22.85
N TYR A 303 -0.18 -19.57 22.01
CA TYR A 303 0.05 -19.84 20.59
C TYR A 303 0.95 -21.07 20.38
N ARG A 304 2.00 -21.22 21.17
CA ARG A 304 2.92 -22.37 21.10
C ARG A 304 2.26 -23.67 21.59
N ALA A 305 1.50 -23.60 22.70
CA ALA A 305 0.80 -24.76 23.24
C ALA A 305 -0.29 -25.31 22.30
N ASP A 306 -0.95 -24.41 21.57
CA ASP A 306 -2.04 -24.77 20.64
C ASP A 306 -1.50 -25.05 19.21
N ASP A 307 -0.18 -25.12 19.00
CA ASP A 307 0.46 -25.35 17.69
C ASP A 307 -0.02 -24.38 16.61
N LEU A 308 -0.11 -23.10 16.98
CA LEU A 308 -0.50 -21.99 16.12
C LEU A 308 0.75 -21.19 15.74
N PRO A 309 1.05 -21.01 14.43
CA PRO A 309 2.15 -20.15 14.00
C PRO A 309 1.98 -18.68 14.41
N LEU A 310 3.08 -18.05 14.85
CA LEU A 310 3.11 -16.65 15.25
C LEU A 310 4.54 -16.10 15.14
N ASP A 311 4.71 -14.98 14.46
CA ASP A 311 6.00 -14.27 14.32
C ASP A 311 6.06 -12.96 15.08
N VAL A 312 4.94 -12.24 15.22
CA VAL A 312 4.93 -10.87 15.72
C VAL A 312 3.82 -10.66 16.75
N VAL A 313 4.16 -9.97 17.83
CA VAL A 313 3.19 -9.38 18.77
C VAL A 313 3.38 -7.86 18.80
N TYR A 314 2.25 -7.14 18.77
CA TYR A 314 2.23 -5.69 18.87
C TYR A 314 1.98 -5.24 20.30
N LEU A 315 2.70 -4.21 20.73
CA LEU A 315 2.42 -3.45 21.94
C LEU A 315 1.74 -2.14 21.54
N ASP A 316 0.46 -2.04 21.85
CA ASP A 316 -0.38 -0.85 21.66
C ASP A 316 -0.14 0.15 22.80
N ILE A 317 -0.71 1.34 22.75
CA ILE A 317 -0.39 2.55 23.52
C ILE A 317 -0.16 2.36 25.03
N ASP A 318 -0.72 1.32 25.66
CA ASP A 318 -0.64 1.11 27.13
C ASP A 318 0.72 0.59 27.63
N TYR A 319 1.70 0.38 26.74
CA TYR A 319 3.09 0.11 27.16
C TYR A 319 3.83 1.40 27.55
N MET A 320 3.36 2.57 27.08
CA MET A 320 3.98 3.86 27.32
C MET A 320 3.69 4.37 28.75
N ASP A 321 4.59 5.17 29.28
CA ASP A 321 4.41 5.87 30.55
C ASP A 321 3.51 7.10 30.34
N ASP A 322 2.25 7.01 30.75
CA ASP A 322 1.24 8.06 30.62
C ASP A 322 1.09 8.56 29.16
N TYR A 323 1.12 7.62 28.20
CA TYR A 323 1.03 7.84 26.75
C TYR A 323 2.09 8.79 26.17
N ARG A 324 3.23 8.96 26.86
CA ARG A 324 4.39 9.69 26.35
C ARG A 324 5.16 8.81 25.36
N VAL A 325 5.23 9.24 24.12
CA VAL A 325 6.00 8.53 23.10
C VAL A 325 7.49 8.44 23.47
N PHE A 326 8.16 7.37 23.07
CA PHE A 326 9.55 7.03 23.41
C PHE A 326 9.79 6.78 24.91
N THR A 327 8.78 6.29 25.64
CA THR A 327 8.89 5.89 27.04
C THR A 327 8.32 4.49 27.27
N TRP A 328 8.78 3.84 28.34
CA TRP A 328 8.25 2.56 28.83
C TRP A 328 7.59 2.77 30.19
N SER A 329 6.45 2.16 30.42
CA SER A 329 5.76 2.21 31.71
C SER A 329 6.47 1.32 32.72
N PRO A 330 7.11 1.86 33.77
CA PRO A 330 7.81 1.06 34.78
C PRO A 330 6.86 0.15 35.59
N ARG A 331 5.57 0.43 35.54
CA ARG A 331 4.55 -0.34 36.26
C ARG A 331 4.06 -1.55 35.46
N THR A 332 3.86 -1.40 34.17
CA THR A 332 3.26 -2.45 33.32
C THR A 332 4.28 -3.19 32.49
N PHE A 333 5.42 -2.56 32.20
CA PHE A 333 6.55 -3.13 31.47
C PHE A 333 7.86 -2.77 32.19
N PRO A 334 8.13 -3.36 33.37
CA PRO A 334 9.29 -3.00 34.21
C PRO A 334 10.63 -3.45 33.62
N ASP A 335 10.64 -4.47 32.76
CA ASP A 335 11.83 -5.06 32.14
C ASP A 335 11.59 -5.30 30.63
N PRO A 336 11.53 -4.27 29.77
CA PRO A 336 11.32 -4.45 28.35
C PRO A 336 12.40 -5.31 27.66
N PRO A 337 13.72 -5.13 27.92
CA PRO A 337 14.73 -5.96 27.28
C PRO A 337 14.58 -7.45 27.65
N GLY A 338 14.31 -7.75 28.91
CA GLY A 338 14.11 -9.12 29.36
C GLY A 338 12.86 -9.76 28.76
N LEU A 339 11.75 -9.04 28.67
CA LEU A 339 10.53 -9.49 27.97
C LEU A 339 10.84 -9.84 26.53
N ILE A 340 11.41 -8.89 25.78
CA ILE A 340 11.70 -9.05 24.35
C ILE A 340 12.65 -10.21 24.11
N ALA A 341 13.66 -10.38 24.96
CA ALA A 341 14.58 -11.51 24.89
C ALA A 341 13.89 -12.85 25.16
N ARG A 342 12.92 -12.93 26.09
CA ARG A 342 12.12 -14.15 26.36
C ARG A 342 11.23 -14.52 25.19
N LEU A 343 10.53 -13.54 24.59
CA LEU A 343 9.70 -13.72 23.40
C LEU A 343 10.56 -14.11 22.18
N GLY A 344 11.74 -13.49 22.02
CA GLY A 344 12.69 -13.80 20.95
C GLY A 344 13.20 -15.24 20.97
N ARG A 345 13.37 -15.84 22.16
CA ARG A 345 13.68 -17.29 22.30
C ARG A 345 12.56 -18.20 21.80
N GLN A 346 11.34 -17.70 21.77
CA GLN A 346 10.17 -18.38 21.18
C GLN A 346 9.93 -17.97 19.71
N GLY A 347 10.88 -17.27 19.07
CA GLY A 347 10.80 -16.82 17.68
C GLY A 347 9.93 -15.59 17.44
N VAL A 348 9.36 -14.98 18.50
CA VAL A 348 8.43 -13.86 18.38
C VAL A 348 9.17 -12.52 18.41
N LYS A 349 8.85 -11.64 17.47
CA LYS A 349 9.31 -10.24 17.38
C LYS A 349 8.28 -9.33 18.02
N VAL A 350 8.75 -8.24 18.61
CA VAL A 350 7.89 -7.21 19.21
C VAL A 350 7.92 -5.98 18.30
N ILE A 351 6.76 -5.44 18.01
CA ILE A 351 6.55 -4.16 17.35
C ILE A 351 5.81 -3.23 18.34
N THR A 352 6.26 -1.99 18.45
CA THR A 352 5.61 -0.97 19.29
C THR A 352 4.91 0.09 18.47
N ILE A 353 3.74 0.55 18.93
CA ILE A 353 3.07 1.71 18.36
C ILE A 353 3.83 2.99 18.75
N VAL A 354 3.93 3.93 17.82
CA VAL A 354 4.45 5.29 18.04
C VAL A 354 3.55 6.27 17.30
N ASP A 355 2.84 7.09 18.06
CA ASP A 355 1.97 8.15 17.55
C ASP A 355 2.75 9.45 17.35
N PRO A 356 2.30 10.39 16.49
CA PRO A 356 2.98 11.67 16.28
C PRO A 356 2.78 12.68 17.39
N GLY A 357 1.81 12.48 18.28
CA GLY A 357 1.43 13.40 19.35
C GLY A 357 2.38 13.37 20.53
N VAL A 358 3.27 14.33 20.62
CA VAL A 358 4.17 14.53 21.76
C VAL A 358 3.41 15.25 22.88
N LYS A 359 3.33 14.65 24.07
CA LYS A 359 2.61 15.25 25.22
C LYS A 359 3.07 16.68 25.48
N TYR A 360 2.12 17.64 25.48
CA TYR A 360 2.39 19.04 25.78
C TYR A 360 2.59 19.23 27.28
N GLN A 361 3.81 19.55 27.71
CA GLN A 361 4.20 19.58 29.13
C GLN A 361 5.09 20.79 29.49
N PRO A 362 4.63 22.03 29.23
CA PRO A 362 5.47 23.22 29.29
C PRO A 362 5.90 23.66 30.72
N ARG A 363 5.27 23.08 31.75
CA ARG A 363 5.52 23.49 33.17
C ARG A 363 6.18 22.40 34.00
N GLN A 364 6.51 21.30 33.44
CA GLN A 364 7.04 20.12 34.12
C GLN A 364 8.25 19.60 33.33
N ALA A 365 9.44 19.94 33.78
CA ALA A 365 10.69 19.43 33.22
C ALA A 365 10.80 17.91 33.34
N GLY A 366 11.52 17.25 32.40
CA GLY A 366 11.88 15.85 32.49
C GLY A 366 11.21 14.95 31.45
N TYR A 367 10.41 15.49 30.53
CA TYR A 367 10.03 14.76 29.32
C TYR A 367 10.92 15.19 28.16
N ARG A 368 12.03 14.48 28.03
CA ARG A 368 13.13 14.77 27.09
C ARG A 368 12.65 15.09 25.66
N VAL A 369 11.68 14.32 25.14
CA VAL A 369 11.18 14.51 23.76
C VAL A 369 10.53 15.87 23.58
N PHE A 370 9.72 16.32 24.56
CA PHE A 370 9.13 17.65 24.51
C PHE A 370 10.18 18.75 24.68
N ASP A 371 11.09 18.58 25.66
CA ASP A 371 12.09 19.58 25.98
C ASP A 371 13.07 19.82 24.80
N GLU A 372 13.56 18.74 24.16
CA GLU A 372 14.42 18.81 22.97
C GLU A 372 13.70 19.39 21.75
N GLY A 373 12.47 18.94 21.47
CA GLY A 373 11.68 19.44 20.35
C GLY A 373 11.38 20.94 20.47
N MET A 374 11.17 21.42 21.69
CA MET A 374 11.02 22.86 21.97
C MET A 374 12.33 23.64 21.79
N ALA A 375 13.45 23.11 22.31
CA ALA A 375 14.76 23.77 22.24
C ALA A 375 15.25 23.95 20.78
N HIS A 376 14.88 23.03 19.88
CA HIS A 376 15.32 23.05 18.49
C HIS A 376 14.24 23.50 17.50
N ASP A 377 13.08 23.98 17.97
CA ASP A 377 11.96 24.43 17.14
C ASP A 377 11.47 23.35 16.14
N PHE A 378 11.29 22.11 16.61
CA PHE A 378 10.87 21.00 15.76
C PHE A 378 9.36 20.81 15.66
N PHE A 379 8.57 21.54 16.44
CA PHE A 379 7.11 21.39 16.44
C PHE A 379 6.41 22.38 15.51
N LEU A 380 5.28 21.95 14.94
CA LEU A 380 4.40 22.76 14.11
C LEU A 380 3.93 24.01 14.86
N ARG A 381 3.88 25.12 14.14
CA ARG A 381 3.45 26.42 14.66
C ARG A 381 2.28 26.99 13.87
N ARG A 382 1.51 27.83 14.53
CA ARG A 382 0.53 28.67 13.87
C ARG A 382 1.22 29.86 13.17
N ARG A 383 0.55 30.47 12.21
CA ARG A 383 1.09 31.61 11.44
C ARG A 383 1.60 32.75 12.33
N GLY A 384 0.97 32.96 13.49
CA GLY A 384 1.39 33.94 14.50
C GLY A 384 2.59 33.53 15.37
N GLY A 385 3.20 32.37 15.15
CA GLY A 385 4.38 31.88 15.88
C GLY A 385 4.06 31.01 17.11
N ALA A 386 2.81 30.97 17.59
CA ALA A 386 2.41 30.08 18.68
C ALA A 386 2.49 28.61 18.26
N LEU A 387 2.78 27.73 19.22
CA LEU A 387 2.71 26.28 18.96
C LEU A 387 1.30 25.87 18.51
N TYR A 388 1.24 24.93 17.58
CA TYR A 388 0.01 24.18 17.35
C TYR A 388 -0.12 23.11 18.44
N VAL A 389 -1.16 23.24 19.26
CA VAL A 389 -1.51 22.27 20.30
C VAL A 389 -2.86 21.67 19.94
N GLY A 390 -2.90 20.38 19.73
CA GLY A 390 -4.09 19.55 19.56
C GLY A 390 -4.28 18.62 20.74
N ALA A 391 -5.09 17.57 20.59
CA ALA A 391 -5.30 16.57 21.63
C ALA A 391 -5.36 15.15 21.02
N VAL A 392 -4.59 14.24 21.61
CA VAL A 392 -4.61 12.79 21.31
C VAL A 392 -4.48 12.01 22.62
N TRP A 393 -3.98 10.78 22.62
CA TRP A 393 -3.94 9.90 23.79
C TRP A 393 -3.32 10.52 25.06
N PRO A 394 -2.19 11.26 25.01
CA PRO A 394 -1.63 11.89 26.20
C PRO A 394 -2.42 13.13 26.72
N GLY A 395 -3.52 13.49 26.07
CA GLY A 395 -4.25 14.74 26.25
C GLY A 395 -3.72 15.82 25.30
N GLU A 396 -3.43 17.04 25.80
CA GLU A 396 -2.81 18.08 24.99
C GLU A 396 -1.47 17.59 24.42
N ALA A 397 -1.29 17.78 23.11
CA ALA A 397 -0.12 17.31 22.39
C ALA A 397 0.34 18.32 21.35
N VAL A 398 1.64 18.31 21.07
CA VAL A 398 2.28 19.02 19.95
C VAL A 398 2.72 18.02 18.89
N PHE A 399 2.88 18.49 17.66
CA PHE A 399 3.18 17.63 16.51
C PHE A 399 4.47 18.09 15.84
N THR A 400 5.32 17.13 15.50
CA THR A 400 6.60 17.41 14.83
C THR A 400 6.39 17.93 13.41
N ASP A 401 7.13 18.96 13.01
CA ASP A 401 7.21 19.42 11.64
C ASP A 401 8.17 18.54 10.84
N TYR A 402 7.66 17.41 10.34
CA TYR A 402 8.45 16.47 9.55
C TYR A 402 8.88 17.01 8.16
N THR A 403 8.46 18.22 7.78
CA THR A 403 9.00 18.86 6.58
C THR A 403 10.43 19.33 6.77
N LYS A 404 10.85 19.57 8.02
CA LYS A 404 12.25 19.90 8.40
C LYS A 404 13.12 18.64 8.41
N GLU A 405 14.21 18.63 7.66
CA GLU A 405 15.16 17.50 7.65
C GLU A 405 15.74 17.23 9.05
N ALA A 406 16.13 18.29 9.77
CA ALA A 406 16.65 18.16 11.13
C ALA A 406 15.65 17.53 12.10
N ALA A 407 14.36 17.88 11.97
CA ALA A 407 13.30 17.28 12.80
C ALA A 407 13.07 15.81 12.45
N ARG A 408 13.11 15.43 11.16
CA ARG A 408 13.05 14.01 10.74
C ARG A 408 14.23 13.22 11.32
N ARG A 409 15.44 13.78 11.25
CA ARG A 409 16.62 13.11 11.80
C ARG A 409 16.51 12.90 13.31
N TRP A 410 16.15 13.94 14.05
CA TRP A 410 15.92 13.89 15.51
C TRP A 410 14.86 12.83 15.85
N TRP A 411 13.70 12.84 15.17
CA TRP A 411 12.63 11.85 15.40
C TRP A 411 13.11 10.43 15.15
N GLY A 412 13.85 10.24 14.08
CA GLY A 412 14.44 8.93 13.75
C GLY A 412 15.42 8.45 14.84
N ASP A 413 16.25 9.35 15.36
CA ASP A 413 17.24 9.01 16.38
C ASP A 413 16.59 8.68 17.74
N LEU A 414 15.41 9.25 18.07
CA LEU A 414 14.65 8.90 19.27
C LEU A 414 14.26 7.41 19.34
N HIS A 415 14.21 6.72 18.20
CA HIS A 415 13.89 5.29 18.15
C HIS A 415 14.94 4.39 18.84
N HIS A 416 16.10 4.93 19.26
CA HIS A 416 17.04 4.22 20.14
C HIS A 416 16.36 3.67 21.40
N ALA A 417 15.30 4.36 21.91
CA ALA A 417 14.50 3.89 23.05
C ALA A 417 13.83 2.53 22.83
N TYR A 418 13.71 2.10 21.57
CA TYR A 418 13.13 0.82 21.17
C TYR A 418 14.15 -0.15 20.61
N THR A 419 15.03 0.30 19.73
CA THR A 419 16.07 -0.56 19.13
C THR A 419 17.04 -1.09 20.16
N ASP A 420 17.42 -0.29 21.17
CA ASP A 420 18.35 -0.68 22.23
C ASP A 420 17.80 -1.80 23.13
N VAL A 421 16.48 -1.90 23.25
CA VAL A 421 15.82 -2.99 24.01
C VAL A 421 15.41 -4.17 23.14
N GLY A 422 15.62 -4.11 21.81
CA GLY A 422 15.40 -5.23 20.89
C GLY A 422 14.06 -5.22 20.14
N VAL A 423 13.30 -4.13 20.15
CA VAL A 423 12.11 -3.97 19.31
C VAL A 423 12.48 -4.13 17.84
N ALA A 424 11.71 -4.94 17.09
CA ALA A 424 12.06 -5.36 15.75
C ALA A 424 11.46 -4.49 14.63
N GLY A 425 10.45 -3.69 14.93
CA GLY A 425 9.78 -2.81 13.99
C GLY A 425 8.90 -1.79 14.70
N ILE A 426 8.40 -0.81 13.97
CA ILE A 426 7.59 0.30 14.50
C ILE A 426 6.23 0.35 13.78
N TRP A 427 5.19 0.61 14.53
CA TRP A 427 3.86 0.90 14.04
C TRP A 427 3.55 2.39 14.24
N ASN A 428 3.54 3.15 13.15
CA ASN A 428 3.13 4.54 13.13
C ASN A 428 1.62 4.62 12.97
N ASP A 429 0.93 5.09 14.00
CA ASP A 429 -0.52 5.28 13.99
C ASP A 429 -0.88 6.75 14.22
N MET A 430 -2.15 7.10 14.04
CA MET A 430 -2.70 8.45 14.29
C MET A 430 -2.04 9.57 13.47
N ASN A 431 -1.40 9.24 12.36
CA ASN A 431 -0.48 10.14 11.62
C ASN A 431 -1.05 10.73 10.33
N GLU A 432 -2.37 10.99 10.27
CA GLU A 432 -3.04 11.83 9.26
C GLU A 432 -2.63 13.32 9.31
N PRO A 433 -2.32 13.98 10.47
CA PRO A 433 -2.40 13.58 11.87
C PRO A 433 -3.82 13.70 12.44
N SER A 434 -4.14 12.77 13.34
CA SER A 434 -5.36 12.79 14.12
C SER A 434 -5.30 13.89 15.19
N ASP A 435 -6.44 14.57 15.39
CA ASP A 435 -6.68 15.50 16.50
C ASP A 435 -8.09 15.27 17.02
N PHE A 436 -8.24 14.83 18.25
CA PHE A 436 -9.55 14.54 18.85
C PHE A 436 -10.44 15.77 19.01
N LEU A 437 -9.86 16.98 18.99
CA LEU A 437 -10.60 18.23 19.04
C LEU A 437 -11.11 18.64 17.64
N ASP A 438 -10.44 18.20 16.58
CA ASP A 438 -10.81 18.55 15.21
C ASP A 438 -10.34 17.50 14.18
N LYS A 439 -11.09 16.43 14.03
CA LYS A 439 -10.84 15.40 13.01
C LYS A 439 -10.88 15.93 11.57
N SER A 440 -11.56 17.06 11.34
CA SER A 440 -11.69 17.66 10.00
C SER A 440 -10.45 18.44 9.55
N GLY A 441 -9.53 18.74 10.47
CA GLY A 441 -8.33 19.57 10.23
C GLY A 441 -8.58 21.06 10.04
N LYS A 442 -9.79 21.57 10.33
CA LYS A 442 -10.10 23.01 10.23
C LYS A 442 -9.32 23.86 11.22
N SER A 443 -9.04 23.34 12.42
CA SER A 443 -8.21 24.00 13.43
C SER A 443 -6.77 24.20 12.99
N GLN A 444 -6.38 23.51 11.91
CA GLN A 444 -5.04 23.54 11.33
C GLN A 444 -4.90 24.55 10.18
N ALA A 445 -5.96 25.29 9.83
CA ALA A 445 -5.96 26.19 8.67
C ALA A 445 -4.91 27.33 8.76
N ASP A 446 -4.52 27.75 9.97
CA ASP A 446 -3.48 28.75 10.23
C ASP A 446 -2.12 28.14 10.62
N VAL A 447 -1.99 26.80 10.59
CA VAL A 447 -0.71 26.12 10.84
C VAL A 447 0.19 26.27 9.63
N VAL A 448 1.48 26.41 9.90
CA VAL A 448 2.53 26.51 8.89
C VAL A 448 3.59 25.46 9.12
N SER A 449 4.22 25.04 8.06
CA SER A 449 5.37 24.13 8.02
C SER A 449 6.54 24.79 7.30
N ASP A 450 7.74 24.27 7.52
CA ASP A 450 8.96 24.82 6.92
C ASP A 450 9.17 24.40 5.46
N ASP A 451 8.58 23.26 5.04
CA ASP A 451 8.65 22.71 3.69
C ASP A 451 10.10 22.75 3.11
N ASP A 452 11.06 22.25 3.90
CA ASP A 452 12.51 22.30 3.63
C ASP A 452 12.98 23.74 3.26
N GLN A 453 12.85 24.64 4.23
CA GLN A 453 13.28 26.05 4.19
C GLN A 453 12.37 27.00 3.39
N THR A 454 11.25 26.53 2.88
CA THR A 454 10.25 27.38 2.23
C THR A 454 8.96 27.36 3.03
N ARG A 455 8.76 28.38 3.89
CA ARG A 455 7.56 28.46 4.71
C ARG A 455 6.29 28.35 3.88
N SER A 456 5.48 27.35 4.14
CA SER A 456 4.25 27.07 3.41
C SER A 456 3.06 26.82 4.37
N SER A 457 1.84 26.81 3.83
CA SER A 457 0.67 26.42 4.61
C SER A 457 0.72 24.91 4.91
N TYR A 458 0.31 24.55 6.11
CA TYR A 458 0.20 23.14 6.48
C TYR A 458 -0.82 22.38 5.59
N ALA A 459 -1.85 23.08 5.06
CA ALA A 459 -2.77 22.51 4.09
C ALA A 459 -2.07 21.93 2.86
N LYS A 460 -0.91 22.47 2.45
CA LYS A 460 -0.06 21.91 1.40
C LYS A 460 0.57 20.59 1.81
N ASN A 461 0.98 20.45 3.08
CA ASN A 461 1.83 19.34 3.52
C ASN A 461 1.10 18.32 4.43
N ARG A 462 -0.21 18.51 4.70
CA ARG A 462 -0.97 17.58 5.55
C ARG A 462 -0.96 16.14 5.01
N ASN A 463 -1.26 15.96 3.73
CA ASN A 463 -1.32 14.61 3.14
C ASN A 463 0.02 13.86 3.16
N VAL A 464 1.15 14.57 3.23
CA VAL A 464 2.48 13.96 3.30
C VAL A 464 3.00 13.76 4.73
N PHE A 465 2.27 14.22 5.75
CA PHE A 465 2.70 14.15 7.16
C PHE A 465 3.03 12.72 7.58
N GLY A 466 2.11 11.77 7.36
CA GLY A 466 2.32 10.34 7.69
C GLY A 466 3.46 9.71 6.91
N THR A 467 3.62 10.06 5.63
CA THR A 467 4.75 9.62 4.80
C THR A 467 6.08 10.12 5.34
N LEU A 468 6.16 11.39 5.74
CA LEU A 468 7.38 11.99 6.26
C LEU A 468 7.72 11.49 7.67
N MET A 469 6.72 11.21 8.52
CA MET A 469 6.92 10.52 9.78
C MET A 469 7.48 9.10 9.56
N SER A 470 6.89 8.34 8.62
CA SER A 470 7.35 7.00 8.28
C SER A 470 8.77 7.02 7.69
N ARG A 471 9.09 8.03 6.87
CA ARG A 471 10.45 8.27 6.38
C ARG A 471 11.43 8.52 7.54
N ALA A 472 11.07 9.40 8.48
CA ALA A 472 11.91 9.70 9.65
C ALA A 472 12.15 8.43 10.49
N THR A 473 11.11 7.62 10.71
CA THR A 473 11.19 6.35 11.42
C THR A 473 12.07 5.36 10.66
N TYR A 474 11.84 5.14 9.36
CA TYR A 474 12.59 4.19 8.53
C TYR A 474 14.08 4.54 8.47
N GLU A 475 14.41 5.79 8.11
CA GLU A 475 15.80 6.28 8.05
C GLU A 475 16.48 6.24 9.43
N GLY A 476 15.71 6.42 10.52
CA GLY A 476 16.19 6.24 11.90
C GLY A 476 16.58 4.80 12.19
N LEU A 477 15.71 3.86 11.87
CA LEU A 477 15.98 2.42 12.06
C LEU A 477 17.19 1.95 11.22
N GLU A 478 17.36 2.45 9.99
CA GLU A 478 18.55 2.16 9.17
C GLU A 478 19.84 2.63 9.85
N ARG A 479 19.83 3.82 10.46
CA ARG A 479 21.02 4.33 11.16
C ARG A 479 21.31 3.59 12.46
N LEU A 480 20.24 3.25 13.22
CA LEU A 480 20.37 2.61 14.54
C LEU A 480 20.70 1.11 14.45
N ALA A 481 20.29 0.44 13.38
CA ALA A 481 20.52 -0.99 13.17
C ALA A 481 20.86 -1.29 11.69
N PRO A 482 22.04 -0.85 11.19
CA PRO A 482 22.38 -0.91 9.77
C PRO A 482 22.57 -2.34 9.22
N ASP A 483 22.67 -3.32 10.09
CA ASP A 483 22.75 -4.75 9.78
C ASP A 483 21.37 -5.41 9.62
N LYS A 484 20.28 -4.69 9.89
CA LYS A 484 18.90 -5.20 9.83
C LYS A 484 18.08 -4.43 8.79
N ARG A 485 17.10 -5.12 8.21
CA ARG A 485 16.08 -4.45 7.39
C ARG A 485 15.10 -3.73 8.30
N PRO A 486 14.89 -2.42 8.14
CA PRO A 486 13.83 -1.72 8.85
C PRO A 486 12.45 -2.31 8.53
N PHE A 487 11.56 -2.32 9.51
CA PHE A 487 10.17 -2.61 9.30
C PHE A 487 9.31 -1.56 9.98
N VAL A 488 8.55 -0.84 9.18
CA VAL A 488 7.57 0.16 9.61
C VAL A 488 6.22 -0.21 9.02
N VAL A 489 5.18 -0.15 9.82
CA VAL A 489 3.79 -0.19 9.34
C VAL A 489 3.11 1.11 9.72
N THR A 490 2.34 1.71 8.80
CA THR A 490 1.73 3.04 9.00
C THR A 490 0.28 3.07 8.59
N ARG A 491 -0.56 3.84 9.31
CA ARG A 491 -1.96 4.06 8.94
C ARG A 491 -2.08 5.08 7.82
N ALA A 492 -1.49 6.24 7.98
CA ALA A 492 -1.62 7.33 7.02
C ALA A 492 -0.38 7.49 6.14
N GLY A 493 -0.62 7.99 4.93
CA GLY A 493 0.44 8.26 3.99
C GLY A 493 -0.04 8.87 2.68
N SER A 494 0.88 8.98 1.73
CA SER A 494 0.66 9.53 0.39
C SER A 494 1.51 8.80 -0.64
N ALA A 495 1.44 9.21 -1.91
CA ALA A 495 2.29 8.67 -2.97
C ALA A 495 3.77 8.67 -2.55
N GLY A 496 4.48 7.57 -2.79
CA GLY A 496 5.87 7.38 -2.40
C GLY A 496 6.07 6.76 -1.00
N LEU A 497 4.99 6.50 -0.25
CA LEU A 497 5.03 5.86 1.07
C LEU A 497 5.69 4.49 1.04
N GLN A 498 5.52 3.71 -0.03
CA GLN A 498 6.06 2.36 -0.18
C GLN A 498 7.57 2.25 0.04
N ARG A 499 8.30 3.34 -0.09
CA ARG A 499 9.74 3.40 0.18
C ARG A 499 10.09 3.18 1.65
N TYR A 500 9.15 3.42 2.54
CA TYR A 500 9.40 3.54 3.97
C TYR A 500 8.55 2.61 4.84
N ALA A 501 7.35 2.25 4.39
CA ALA A 501 6.42 1.51 5.25
C ALA A 501 5.49 0.57 4.49
N ALA A 502 5.12 -0.53 5.15
CA ALA A 502 3.90 -1.28 4.89
C ALA A 502 2.69 -0.49 5.40
N THR A 503 1.48 -0.88 4.99
CA THR A 503 0.26 -0.22 5.45
C THR A 503 -0.90 -1.18 5.66
N TRP A 504 -1.93 -0.72 6.38
CA TRP A 504 -3.20 -1.42 6.49
C TRP A 504 -4.36 -0.45 6.24
N THR A 505 -5.56 -0.98 6.09
CA THR A 505 -6.75 -0.20 5.74
C THR A 505 -7.40 0.52 6.94
N GLY A 506 -6.64 0.84 7.98
CA GLY A 506 -7.12 1.53 9.17
C GLY A 506 -8.18 0.71 9.93
N ASP A 507 -9.08 1.43 10.61
CA ASP A 507 -10.01 0.91 11.61
C ASP A 507 -11.29 0.34 10.97
N ASN A 508 -11.19 -0.87 10.43
CA ASN A 508 -12.31 -1.60 9.85
C ASN A 508 -13.27 -2.18 10.92
N ALA A 509 -14.47 -2.58 10.52
CA ALA A 509 -15.45 -3.18 11.44
C ALA A 509 -15.55 -4.70 11.27
N SER A 510 -15.91 -5.40 12.34
CA SER A 510 -16.18 -6.85 12.37
C SER A 510 -17.52 -7.15 11.69
N THR A 511 -17.63 -6.91 10.39
CA THR A 511 -18.83 -7.13 9.58
C THR A 511 -18.50 -7.81 8.25
N TRP A 512 -19.49 -8.41 7.63
CA TRP A 512 -19.36 -9.05 6.33
C TRP A 512 -19.09 -8.04 5.20
N GLU A 513 -19.65 -6.83 5.32
CA GLU A 513 -19.40 -5.74 4.38
C GLU A 513 -17.92 -5.33 4.40
N HIS A 514 -17.31 -5.22 5.58
CA HIS A 514 -15.90 -4.89 5.69
C HIS A 514 -14.99 -6.03 5.25
N LEU A 515 -15.39 -7.29 5.46
CA LEU A 515 -14.68 -8.43 4.88
C LEU A 515 -14.69 -8.37 3.34
N ALA A 516 -15.86 -8.11 2.73
CA ALA A 516 -15.98 -7.96 1.29
C ALA A 516 -15.18 -6.77 0.77
N LEU A 517 -15.27 -5.61 1.45
CA LEU A 517 -14.59 -4.38 1.08
C LEU A 517 -13.05 -4.49 1.18
N THR A 518 -12.54 -5.40 2.00
CA THR A 518 -11.09 -5.64 2.14
C THR A 518 -10.43 -5.95 0.79
N LEU A 519 -11.03 -6.79 -0.05
CA LEU A 519 -10.41 -7.22 -1.31
C LEU A 519 -10.19 -6.08 -2.30
N PRO A 520 -11.21 -5.28 -2.68
CA PRO A 520 -11.01 -4.16 -3.61
C PRO A 520 -10.11 -3.07 -3.03
N MET A 521 -10.11 -2.84 -1.71
CA MET A 521 -9.22 -1.86 -1.07
C MET A 521 -7.75 -2.28 -1.17
N LEU A 522 -7.41 -3.53 -0.84
CA LEU A 522 -6.03 -4.03 -0.94
C LEU A 522 -5.53 -4.04 -2.39
N GLN A 523 -6.37 -4.42 -3.33
CA GLN A 523 -6.05 -4.41 -4.76
C GLN A 523 -5.82 -2.97 -5.26
N SER A 524 -6.66 -2.02 -4.87
CA SER A 524 -6.52 -0.60 -5.25
C SER A 524 -5.24 0.02 -4.69
N LEU A 525 -4.90 -0.25 -3.42
CA LEU A 525 -3.65 0.18 -2.79
C LEU A 525 -2.44 -0.42 -3.51
N GLY A 526 -2.48 -1.72 -3.82
CA GLY A 526 -1.43 -2.40 -4.57
C GLY A 526 -1.19 -1.78 -5.94
N LEU A 527 -2.25 -1.52 -6.73
CA LEU A 527 -2.18 -0.86 -8.04
C LEU A 527 -1.65 0.58 -7.94
N ALA A 528 -1.88 1.25 -6.82
CA ALA A 528 -1.43 2.61 -6.55
C ALA A 528 -0.04 2.68 -5.87
N GLY A 529 0.75 1.60 -5.93
CA GLY A 529 2.15 1.58 -5.51
C GLY A 529 2.39 1.14 -4.06
N GLN A 530 1.38 0.61 -3.36
CA GLN A 530 1.49 0.06 -1.99
C GLN A 530 1.39 -1.48 -2.02
N PRO A 531 2.45 -2.21 -2.42
CA PRO A 531 2.36 -3.65 -2.62
C PRO A 531 2.35 -4.45 -1.30
N PHE A 532 2.81 -3.88 -0.17
CA PHE A 532 2.81 -4.53 1.13
C PHE A 532 1.69 -3.99 2.02
N VAL A 533 0.50 -4.50 1.80
CA VAL A 533 -0.75 -4.02 2.41
C VAL A 533 -1.57 -5.17 2.98
N GLY A 534 -2.38 -4.88 4.00
CA GLY A 534 -3.37 -5.78 4.59
C GLY A 534 -4.50 -5.02 5.26
N ALA A 535 -5.33 -5.74 5.99
CA ALA A 535 -6.40 -5.20 6.82
C ALA A 535 -6.36 -5.88 8.19
N ASP A 536 -7.02 -5.30 9.19
CA ASP A 536 -7.16 -5.95 10.48
C ASP A 536 -8.09 -7.16 10.35
N VAL A 537 -7.49 -8.37 10.45
CA VAL A 537 -8.19 -9.64 10.32
C VAL A 537 -9.15 -9.81 11.48
N GLY A 538 -10.42 -10.05 11.16
CA GLY A 538 -11.50 -10.18 12.15
C GLY A 538 -12.23 -8.85 12.42
N GLY A 539 -11.68 -7.72 11.95
CA GLY A 539 -12.22 -6.37 12.16
C GLY A 539 -11.77 -5.74 13.47
N PHE A 540 -11.47 -4.44 13.44
CA PHE A 540 -11.04 -3.66 14.61
C PHE A 540 -12.20 -3.30 15.52
N PHE A 541 -13.29 -2.75 14.96
CA PHE A 541 -14.48 -2.36 15.71
C PHE A 541 -15.58 -3.44 15.71
N GLY A 542 -16.40 -3.44 16.74
CA GLY A 542 -17.59 -4.27 16.84
C GLY A 542 -17.33 -5.66 17.41
N ARG A 543 -18.29 -6.55 17.24
CA ARG A 543 -18.25 -7.91 17.81
C ARG A 543 -18.21 -8.94 16.69
N SER A 544 -17.11 -9.64 16.59
CA SER A 544 -16.93 -10.73 15.66
C SER A 544 -17.57 -12.04 16.18
N ASN A 545 -17.89 -12.95 15.28
CA ASN A 545 -18.27 -14.33 15.59
C ASN A 545 -17.29 -15.32 14.91
N GLY A 546 -17.40 -16.60 15.26
CA GLY A 546 -16.48 -17.62 14.81
C GLY A 546 -16.47 -17.81 13.28
N GLU A 547 -17.62 -17.75 12.63
CA GLU A 547 -17.73 -17.86 11.18
C GLU A 547 -17.02 -16.69 10.47
N LEU A 548 -17.33 -15.46 10.86
CA LEU A 548 -16.74 -14.26 10.27
C LEU A 548 -15.21 -14.26 10.44
N VAL A 549 -14.71 -14.61 11.62
CA VAL A 549 -13.25 -14.68 11.86
C VAL A 549 -12.61 -15.77 11.01
N ALA A 550 -13.19 -16.97 10.92
CA ALA A 550 -12.68 -18.05 10.08
C ALA A 550 -12.60 -17.60 8.61
N ARG A 551 -13.68 -17.01 8.07
CA ARG A 551 -13.72 -16.50 6.68
C ARG A 551 -12.74 -15.34 6.46
N TRP A 552 -12.50 -14.52 7.48
CA TRP A 552 -11.49 -13.45 7.36
C TRP A 552 -10.07 -14.01 7.29
N TYR A 553 -9.74 -15.03 8.09
CA TYR A 553 -8.47 -15.73 7.96
C TYR A 553 -8.32 -16.39 6.59
N GLU A 554 -9.38 -16.95 6.02
CA GLU A 554 -9.40 -17.52 4.67
C GLU A 554 -9.21 -16.47 3.57
N ALA A 555 -9.75 -15.27 3.73
CA ALA A 555 -9.59 -14.18 2.77
C ALA A 555 -8.19 -13.57 2.84
N ALA A 556 -7.59 -13.52 4.02
CA ALA A 556 -6.36 -12.77 4.27
C ALA A 556 -5.09 -13.62 4.33
N PHE A 557 -5.15 -14.96 4.41
CA PHE A 557 -3.95 -15.79 4.63
C PHE A 557 -2.88 -15.69 3.53
N LEU A 558 -3.22 -15.13 2.37
CA LEU A 558 -2.29 -14.86 1.27
C LEU A 558 -2.00 -13.36 1.09
N SER A 559 -2.59 -12.47 1.90
CA SER A 559 -2.27 -11.04 1.84
C SER A 559 -0.82 -10.78 2.30
N PRO A 560 -0.14 -9.75 1.77
CA PRO A 560 1.22 -9.42 2.18
C PRO A 560 1.33 -9.15 3.67
N PHE A 561 0.58 -8.19 4.18
CA PHE A 561 0.47 -7.88 5.61
C PHE A 561 -0.69 -8.68 6.21
N PHE A 562 -0.42 -9.43 7.29
CA PHE A 562 -1.37 -10.39 7.85
C PHE A 562 -1.40 -10.30 9.38
N ARG A 563 -2.22 -9.39 9.90
CA ARG A 563 -2.35 -9.07 11.32
C ARG A 563 -3.80 -9.23 11.77
N ASN A 564 -4.05 -10.00 12.86
CA ASN A 564 -5.27 -9.88 13.63
C ASN A 564 -5.14 -8.71 14.61
N HIS A 565 -6.12 -7.82 14.63
CA HIS A 565 -6.14 -6.67 15.54
C HIS A 565 -7.57 -6.27 15.89
N LYS A 566 -7.79 -5.81 17.14
CA LYS A 566 -9.10 -5.38 17.61
C LYS A 566 -8.97 -4.24 18.63
N ASN A 567 -10.02 -3.43 18.78
CA ASN A 567 -10.09 -2.38 19.78
C ASN A 567 -10.44 -2.92 21.18
N ARG A 568 -10.48 -2.01 22.16
CA ARG A 568 -10.72 -2.36 23.58
C ARG A 568 -12.13 -2.89 23.83
N GLU A 569 -13.16 -2.34 23.16
CA GLU A 569 -14.57 -2.69 23.35
C GLU A 569 -15.01 -3.93 22.56
N SER A 570 -14.24 -4.35 21.57
CA SER A 570 -14.49 -5.56 20.78
C SER A 570 -14.26 -6.82 21.62
N ASN A 571 -14.98 -7.92 21.30
CA ASN A 571 -14.66 -9.20 21.91
C ASN A 571 -13.28 -9.70 21.49
N ASP A 572 -12.67 -10.51 22.33
CA ASP A 572 -11.38 -11.14 22.05
C ASP A 572 -11.45 -12.01 20.78
N GLN A 573 -10.43 -11.91 19.94
CA GLN A 573 -10.39 -12.55 18.62
C GLN A 573 -9.23 -13.53 18.44
N GLU A 574 -8.50 -13.87 19.50
CA GLU A 574 -7.49 -14.91 19.43
C GLU A 574 -8.14 -16.26 19.00
N PRO A 575 -7.45 -17.10 18.21
CA PRO A 575 -8.04 -18.29 17.57
C PRO A 575 -8.89 -19.19 18.47
N TRP A 576 -8.47 -19.38 19.71
CA TRP A 576 -9.16 -20.24 20.72
C TRP A 576 -10.45 -19.65 21.31
N ARG A 577 -10.77 -18.38 21.02
CA ARG A 577 -11.95 -17.71 21.59
C ARG A 577 -13.27 -18.17 20.97
N PHE A 578 -13.22 -18.82 19.81
CA PHE A 578 -14.39 -19.24 19.05
C PHE A 578 -14.60 -20.77 19.04
N GLY A 579 -13.91 -21.50 19.94
CA GLY A 579 -14.01 -22.95 20.04
C GLY A 579 -13.06 -23.71 19.11
N THR A 580 -12.90 -25.00 19.39
CA THR A 580 -11.89 -25.88 18.78
C THR A 580 -12.06 -26.05 17.25
N HIS A 581 -13.28 -25.97 16.74
CA HIS A 581 -13.57 -26.08 15.32
C HIS A 581 -12.98 -24.89 14.54
N VAL A 582 -13.33 -23.66 14.96
CA VAL A 582 -12.81 -22.43 14.33
C VAL A 582 -11.29 -22.31 14.50
N GLU A 583 -10.79 -22.65 15.69
CA GLU A 583 -9.34 -22.71 15.93
C GLU A 583 -8.63 -23.67 14.96
N GLY A 584 -9.22 -24.85 14.71
CA GLY A 584 -8.71 -25.82 13.74
C GLY A 584 -8.66 -25.28 12.31
N ILE A 585 -9.68 -24.50 11.89
CA ILE A 585 -9.71 -23.82 10.60
C ILE A 585 -8.58 -22.78 10.52
N ILE A 586 -8.48 -21.91 11.50
CA ILE A 586 -7.43 -20.88 11.56
C ILE A 586 -6.05 -21.53 11.51
N ARG A 587 -5.82 -22.58 12.34
CA ARG A 587 -4.54 -23.34 12.33
C ARG A 587 -4.21 -23.88 10.95
N LYS A 588 -5.19 -24.43 10.21
CA LYS A 588 -5.02 -24.95 8.84
C LYS A 588 -4.49 -23.86 7.91
N TYR A 589 -5.10 -22.66 7.90
CA TYR A 589 -4.70 -21.58 7.00
C TYR A 589 -3.39 -20.91 7.44
N LEU A 590 -3.12 -20.78 8.73
CA LEU A 590 -1.82 -20.37 9.24
C LEU A 590 -0.72 -21.32 8.76
N LYS A 591 -0.87 -22.63 8.97
CA LYS A 591 0.11 -23.63 8.53
C LYS A 591 0.29 -23.64 7.01
N LEU A 592 -0.79 -23.47 6.25
CA LEU A 592 -0.71 -23.38 4.78
C LEU A 592 0.08 -22.14 4.35
N ARG A 593 -0.15 -20.96 4.97
CA ARG A 593 0.63 -19.74 4.74
C ARG A 593 2.13 -20.00 4.96
N TYR A 594 2.50 -20.63 6.08
CA TYR A 594 3.91 -20.90 6.41
C TYR A 594 4.55 -21.88 5.43
N ARG A 595 3.81 -22.85 4.94
CA ARG A 595 4.28 -23.72 3.85
C ARG A 595 4.47 -22.95 2.54
N LEU A 596 3.61 -21.99 2.23
CA LEU A 596 3.69 -21.16 1.03
C LEU A 596 4.73 -20.02 1.12
N LEU A 597 5.41 -19.82 2.24
CA LEU A 597 6.36 -18.71 2.40
C LEU A 597 7.43 -18.61 1.32
N PRO A 598 8.03 -19.70 0.80
CA PRO A 598 8.96 -19.58 -0.32
C PRO A 598 8.32 -18.98 -1.58
N PHE A 599 7.07 -19.33 -1.87
CA PHE A 599 6.30 -18.74 -2.97
C PHE A 599 5.96 -17.27 -2.68
N LEU A 600 5.38 -16.97 -1.51
CA LEU A 600 4.97 -15.62 -1.14
C LEU A 600 6.15 -14.64 -1.12
N TYR A 601 7.29 -15.08 -0.60
CA TYR A 601 8.51 -14.26 -0.57
C TYR A 601 9.07 -14.01 -1.97
N THR A 602 8.96 -14.99 -2.89
CA THR A 602 9.33 -14.83 -4.30
C THR A 602 8.43 -13.82 -5.00
N VAL A 603 7.11 -13.86 -4.77
CA VAL A 603 6.16 -12.90 -5.35
C VAL A 603 6.33 -11.50 -4.75
N LEU A 604 6.72 -11.42 -3.48
CA LEU A 604 7.04 -10.14 -2.84
C LEU A 604 8.33 -9.52 -3.42
N GLU A 605 9.33 -10.35 -3.78
CA GLU A 605 10.51 -9.87 -4.50
C GLU A 605 10.15 -9.38 -5.91
N GLU A 606 9.23 -10.02 -6.60
CA GLU A 606 8.70 -9.49 -7.87
C GLU A 606 8.13 -8.07 -7.65
N ALA A 607 7.36 -7.87 -6.57
CA ALA A 607 6.81 -6.55 -6.24
C ALA A 607 7.90 -5.52 -5.90
N HIS A 608 8.93 -5.91 -5.14
CA HIS A 608 10.10 -5.08 -4.87
C HIS A 608 10.78 -4.64 -6.17
N ARG A 609 11.05 -5.56 -7.06
CA ARG A 609 11.82 -5.33 -8.29
C ARG A 609 11.03 -4.58 -9.36
N THR A 610 9.71 -4.80 -9.45
CA THR A 610 8.89 -4.32 -10.55
C THR A 610 7.79 -3.34 -10.15
N GLY A 611 7.48 -3.20 -8.86
CA GLY A 611 6.30 -2.46 -8.40
C GLY A 611 4.96 -3.21 -8.59
N VAL A 612 4.93 -4.32 -9.33
CA VAL A 612 3.70 -5.09 -9.57
C VAL A 612 3.26 -5.76 -8.26
N PRO A 613 2.06 -5.50 -7.74
CA PRO A 613 1.66 -5.96 -6.41
C PRO A 613 1.57 -7.49 -6.33
N MET A 614 1.82 -8.03 -5.11
CA MET A 614 1.67 -9.46 -4.83
C MET A 614 0.19 -9.88 -4.86
N PHE A 615 -0.68 -9.08 -4.26
CA PHE A 615 -2.13 -9.26 -4.17
C PHE A 615 -2.77 -8.38 -5.24
N ARG A 616 -3.31 -8.98 -6.32
CA ARG A 616 -3.60 -8.26 -7.55
C ARG A 616 -4.96 -8.61 -8.16
N PRO A 617 -5.65 -7.67 -8.82
CA PRO A 617 -6.87 -7.98 -9.54
C PRO A 617 -6.60 -8.98 -10.67
N VAL A 618 -7.60 -9.79 -10.99
CA VAL A 618 -7.55 -10.73 -12.12
C VAL A 618 -7.17 -10.01 -13.42
N LEU A 619 -7.76 -8.84 -13.65
CA LEU A 619 -7.50 -7.99 -14.83
C LEU A 619 -6.02 -7.62 -15.01
N LEU A 620 -5.23 -7.51 -13.94
CA LEU A 620 -3.80 -7.20 -14.05
C LEU A 620 -3.02 -8.31 -14.77
N ASN A 621 -3.42 -9.57 -14.58
CA ASN A 621 -2.81 -10.72 -15.26
C ASN A 621 -3.47 -11.04 -16.61
N TYR A 622 -4.74 -10.67 -16.77
CA TYR A 622 -5.57 -10.95 -17.96
C TYR A 622 -6.17 -9.64 -18.53
N PRO A 623 -5.32 -8.74 -19.06
CA PRO A 623 -5.74 -7.37 -19.41
C PRO A 623 -6.68 -7.25 -20.61
N THR A 624 -6.94 -8.35 -21.31
CA THR A 624 -7.86 -8.40 -22.46
C THR A 624 -9.16 -9.14 -22.14
N ASP A 625 -9.36 -9.52 -20.88
CA ASP A 625 -10.52 -10.29 -20.44
C ASP A 625 -11.63 -9.35 -19.94
N PRO A 626 -12.74 -9.18 -20.69
CA PRO A 626 -13.81 -8.28 -20.32
C PRO A 626 -14.58 -8.74 -19.07
N ASP A 627 -14.59 -10.05 -18.77
CA ASP A 627 -15.28 -10.58 -17.59
C ASP A 627 -14.51 -10.29 -16.29
N ALA A 628 -13.21 -9.91 -16.40
CA ALA A 628 -12.38 -9.55 -15.26
C ALA A 628 -12.50 -8.06 -14.86
N VAL A 629 -13.17 -7.21 -15.63
CA VAL A 629 -13.22 -5.75 -15.45
C VAL A 629 -13.82 -5.33 -14.11
N GLY A 630 -14.97 -5.87 -13.74
CA GLY A 630 -15.67 -5.56 -12.49
C GLY A 630 -15.43 -6.60 -11.38
N LEU A 631 -14.46 -7.50 -11.53
CA LEU A 631 -14.25 -8.62 -10.62
C LEU A 631 -13.42 -8.16 -9.43
N ASP A 632 -14.04 -7.93 -8.30
CA ASP A 632 -13.43 -7.38 -7.08
C ASP A 632 -13.53 -8.30 -5.84
N ASP A 633 -14.22 -9.44 -5.97
CA ASP A 633 -14.42 -10.46 -4.93
C ASP A 633 -13.50 -11.69 -5.08
N GLU A 634 -12.57 -11.64 -6.03
CA GLU A 634 -11.53 -12.60 -6.30
C GLU A 634 -10.19 -11.91 -6.47
N VAL A 635 -9.12 -12.63 -6.17
CA VAL A 635 -7.78 -12.04 -6.23
C VAL A 635 -6.74 -13.04 -6.72
N MET A 636 -5.81 -12.55 -7.52
CA MET A 636 -4.60 -13.29 -7.89
C MET A 636 -3.48 -13.01 -6.89
N VAL A 637 -2.76 -14.05 -6.47
CA VAL A 637 -1.50 -13.94 -5.75
C VAL A 637 -0.37 -14.35 -6.68
N GLY A 638 0.43 -13.37 -7.05
CA GLY A 638 1.35 -13.55 -8.17
C GLY A 638 0.61 -13.80 -9.48
N ALA A 639 1.22 -14.63 -10.32
CA ALA A 639 0.64 -15.04 -11.61
C ALA A 639 -0.11 -16.38 -11.53
N ASP A 640 0.01 -17.12 -10.44
CA ASP A 640 -0.24 -18.55 -10.45
C ASP A 640 -1.33 -19.03 -9.48
N LEU A 641 -1.65 -18.27 -8.43
CA LEU A 641 -2.72 -18.58 -7.48
C LEU A 641 -3.91 -17.64 -7.66
N LEU A 642 -5.13 -18.20 -7.63
CA LEU A 642 -6.38 -17.46 -7.57
C LEU A 642 -7.13 -17.87 -6.31
N VAL A 643 -7.48 -16.93 -5.47
CA VAL A 643 -8.28 -17.14 -4.25
C VAL A 643 -9.61 -16.39 -4.36
N ALA A 644 -10.69 -17.10 -4.07
CA ALA A 644 -12.04 -16.59 -4.12
C ALA A 644 -12.73 -16.87 -2.77
N PRO A 645 -12.52 -16.00 -1.75
CA PRO A 645 -13.04 -16.24 -0.41
C PRO A 645 -14.55 -16.11 -0.36
N VAL A 646 -15.18 -16.76 0.61
CA VAL A 646 -16.61 -16.58 0.90
C VAL A 646 -16.81 -15.28 1.66
N LEU A 647 -17.67 -14.41 1.14
CA LEU A 647 -17.91 -13.06 1.65
C LEU A 647 -19.35 -12.83 2.17
N LEU A 648 -20.13 -13.90 2.28
CA LEU A 648 -21.52 -13.86 2.75
C LEU A 648 -21.74 -14.84 3.90
N PRO A 649 -22.54 -14.47 4.93
CA PRO A 649 -22.79 -15.34 6.06
C PRO A 649 -23.56 -16.60 5.66
N GLY A 650 -23.19 -17.75 6.25
CA GLY A 650 -23.86 -19.04 6.05
C GLY A 650 -23.70 -19.63 4.65
N ALA A 651 -22.88 -19.05 3.78
CA ALA A 651 -22.71 -19.56 2.44
C ALA A 651 -21.75 -20.77 2.44
N GLU A 652 -22.21 -21.88 1.85
CA GLU A 652 -21.46 -23.14 1.67
C GLU A 652 -21.02 -23.35 0.21
N SER A 653 -21.23 -22.39 -0.66
CA SER A 653 -20.76 -22.37 -2.03
C SER A 653 -20.73 -20.94 -2.57
N ARG A 654 -19.89 -20.69 -3.57
CA ARG A 654 -19.89 -19.42 -4.30
C ARG A 654 -19.65 -19.63 -5.80
N LEU A 655 -19.96 -18.61 -6.59
CA LEU A 655 -19.52 -18.52 -7.98
C LEU A 655 -18.07 -18.04 -8.01
N VAL A 656 -17.24 -18.64 -8.85
CA VAL A 656 -15.84 -18.31 -9.09
C VAL A 656 -15.62 -18.17 -10.57
N TYR A 657 -15.12 -17.03 -11.02
CA TYR A 657 -14.69 -16.82 -12.39
C TYR A 657 -13.25 -17.32 -12.56
N LEU A 658 -13.03 -18.20 -13.51
CA LEU A 658 -11.70 -18.66 -13.90
C LEU A 658 -11.32 -17.99 -15.23
N PRO A 659 -10.30 -17.13 -15.29
CA PRO A 659 -9.88 -16.49 -16.54
C PRO A 659 -9.22 -17.50 -17.49
N GLU A 660 -8.84 -17.04 -18.68
CA GLU A 660 -8.25 -17.88 -19.74
C GLU A 660 -7.16 -18.83 -19.24
N GLY A 661 -7.17 -20.07 -19.75
CA GLY A 661 -6.22 -21.13 -19.42
C GLY A 661 -6.89 -22.34 -18.80
N VAL A 662 -6.11 -23.16 -18.13
CA VAL A 662 -6.60 -24.31 -17.34
C VAL A 662 -6.26 -24.06 -15.88
N TRP A 663 -7.22 -24.30 -15.00
CA TRP A 663 -7.11 -24.10 -13.56
C TRP A 663 -7.26 -25.42 -12.82
N ILE A 664 -6.48 -25.60 -11.78
CA ILE A 664 -6.46 -26.80 -10.95
C ILE A 664 -6.93 -26.42 -9.55
N ASP A 665 -8.04 -27.00 -9.11
CA ASP A 665 -8.52 -26.84 -7.75
C ASP A 665 -7.46 -27.37 -6.79
N TYR A 666 -7.00 -26.51 -5.89
CA TYR A 666 -5.91 -26.82 -4.96
C TYR A 666 -6.24 -27.98 -4.01
N TRP A 667 -7.51 -28.08 -3.58
CA TRP A 667 -7.95 -29.06 -2.59
C TRP A 667 -8.22 -30.44 -3.21
N THR A 668 -8.86 -30.47 -4.38
CA THR A 668 -9.32 -31.72 -5.02
C THR A 668 -8.40 -32.19 -6.12
N GLY A 669 -7.59 -31.31 -6.70
CA GLY A 669 -6.81 -31.59 -7.91
C GLY A 669 -7.64 -31.63 -9.20
N ALA A 670 -8.93 -31.29 -9.16
CA ALA A 670 -9.79 -31.22 -10.34
C ALA A 670 -9.31 -30.12 -11.31
N ARG A 671 -9.39 -30.40 -12.60
CA ARG A 671 -9.01 -29.48 -13.68
C ARG A 671 -10.25 -28.85 -14.30
N HIS A 672 -10.19 -27.53 -14.47
CA HIS A 672 -11.28 -26.73 -15.03
C HIS A 672 -10.74 -25.90 -16.21
N ALA A 673 -11.51 -25.83 -17.29
CA ALA A 673 -11.22 -24.87 -18.34
C ALA A 673 -11.53 -23.46 -17.88
N GLY A 674 -10.72 -22.49 -18.29
CA GLY A 674 -10.95 -21.07 -18.01
C GLY A 674 -12.00 -20.44 -18.94
N ARG A 675 -12.17 -19.12 -18.83
CA ARG A 675 -13.26 -18.31 -19.40
C ARG A 675 -14.63 -18.86 -19.01
N THR A 676 -14.76 -19.21 -17.73
CA THR A 676 -16.00 -19.81 -17.20
C THR A 676 -16.22 -19.45 -15.76
N THR A 677 -17.47 -19.35 -15.37
CA THR A 677 -17.87 -19.18 -13.97
C THR A 677 -18.37 -20.52 -13.43
N LEU A 678 -17.76 -21.00 -12.36
CA LEU A 678 -18.08 -22.23 -11.68
C LEU A 678 -18.80 -21.97 -10.36
N ARG A 679 -19.79 -22.83 -10.03
CA ARG A 679 -20.25 -22.94 -8.64
C ARG A 679 -19.32 -23.90 -7.89
N VAL A 680 -18.60 -23.37 -6.92
CA VAL A 680 -17.61 -24.12 -6.12
C VAL A 680 -18.17 -24.33 -4.71
N ALA A 681 -18.11 -25.55 -4.21
CA ALA A 681 -18.44 -25.87 -2.81
C ALA A 681 -17.38 -25.21 -1.90
N ALA A 682 -17.85 -24.53 -0.87
CA ALA A 682 -17.01 -23.79 0.07
C ALA A 682 -17.57 -23.90 1.51
N PRO A 683 -17.63 -25.12 2.09
CA PRO A 683 -17.96 -25.25 3.51
C PRO A 683 -16.98 -24.42 4.36
N LEU A 684 -17.28 -24.23 5.64
CA LEU A 684 -16.56 -23.27 6.48
C LEU A 684 -15.04 -23.53 6.55
N GLU A 685 -14.60 -24.75 6.28
CA GLU A 685 -13.18 -25.16 6.31
C GLU A 685 -12.45 -24.93 4.97
N VAL A 686 -13.15 -24.45 3.92
CA VAL A 686 -12.62 -24.41 2.55
C VAL A 686 -12.82 -23.05 1.91
N ALA A 687 -11.73 -22.30 1.74
CA ALA A 687 -11.69 -21.20 0.80
C ALA A 687 -11.40 -21.75 -0.61
N PRO A 688 -12.19 -21.43 -1.64
CA PRO A 688 -11.86 -21.75 -3.02
C PRO A 688 -10.49 -21.19 -3.39
N LEU A 689 -9.61 -22.09 -3.82
CA LEU A 689 -8.22 -21.79 -4.17
C LEU A 689 -7.87 -22.60 -5.43
N PHE A 690 -7.39 -21.92 -6.46
CA PHE A 690 -7.02 -22.51 -7.73
C PHE A 690 -5.57 -22.20 -8.09
N VAL A 691 -4.92 -23.13 -8.76
CA VAL A 691 -3.57 -22.97 -9.29
C VAL A 691 -3.64 -23.03 -10.81
N ARG A 692 -2.98 -22.09 -11.46
CA ARG A 692 -2.89 -22.07 -12.91
C ARG A 692 -2.10 -23.31 -13.40
N ALA A 693 -2.62 -24.03 -14.37
CA ALA A 693 -1.86 -25.10 -15.04
C ALA A 693 -0.61 -24.51 -15.72
N GLY A 694 0.48 -25.22 -15.64
CA GLY A 694 1.79 -24.75 -16.05
C GLY A 694 2.59 -24.08 -14.92
N ALA A 695 2.08 -24.04 -13.68
CA ALA A 695 2.80 -23.46 -12.53
C ALA A 695 3.64 -24.50 -11.76
N VAL A 696 4.71 -24.01 -11.13
CA VAL A 696 5.46 -24.72 -10.09
C VAL A 696 5.46 -23.83 -8.84
N ILE A 697 4.89 -24.31 -7.75
CA ILE A 697 4.77 -23.59 -6.49
C ILE A 697 5.82 -24.10 -5.50
N PRO A 698 6.83 -23.29 -5.14
CA PRO A 698 7.79 -23.64 -4.11
C PRO A 698 7.16 -23.54 -2.71
N MET A 699 7.35 -24.57 -1.90
CA MET A 699 6.79 -24.69 -0.55
C MET A 699 7.85 -25.14 0.45
N GLY A 700 7.75 -24.59 1.67
CA GLY A 700 8.56 -25.00 2.82
C GLY A 700 7.86 -26.05 3.71
N PRO A 701 8.54 -26.49 4.79
CA PRO A 701 7.92 -27.28 5.85
C PRO A 701 7.00 -26.42 6.72
N GLU A 702 6.13 -27.05 7.49
CA GLU A 702 5.39 -26.39 8.58
C GLU A 702 6.37 -25.87 9.63
N MET A 703 6.11 -24.66 10.14
CA MET A 703 6.92 -23.97 11.15
C MET A 703 6.01 -23.23 12.13
N SER A 704 6.45 -23.10 13.36
CA SER A 704 5.78 -22.27 14.37
C SER A 704 6.14 -20.78 14.25
N TRP A 705 7.28 -20.46 13.65
CA TRP A 705 7.71 -19.10 13.26
C TRP A 705 8.71 -19.17 12.10
N ILE A 706 8.87 -18.09 11.38
CA ILE A 706 9.82 -18.00 10.26
C ILE A 706 11.26 -18.04 10.78
N GLY A 707 12.01 -19.04 10.33
CA GLY A 707 13.39 -19.28 10.78
C GLY A 707 13.50 -20.24 11.96
N GLU A 708 12.41 -20.89 12.41
CA GLU A 708 12.46 -21.99 13.39
C GLU A 708 13.41 -23.11 12.95
N LYS A 709 13.38 -23.41 11.66
CA LYS A 709 14.20 -24.45 11.03
C LYS A 709 14.49 -24.09 9.58
N ALA A 710 15.49 -24.75 9.03
CA ALA A 710 15.80 -24.63 7.60
C ALA A 710 14.61 -25.05 6.72
N VAL A 711 14.54 -24.53 5.51
CA VAL A 711 13.55 -24.94 4.49
C VAL A 711 13.99 -26.31 3.93
N ASP A 712 13.83 -27.35 4.73
CA ASP A 712 14.18 -28.76 4.41
C ASP A 712 13.05 -29.71 4.83
N PRO A 713 12.39 -30.41 3.88
CA PRO A 713 12.62 -30.34 2.44
C PRO A 713 12.05 -29.06 1.80
N LEU A 714 12.74 -28.54 0.79
CA LEU A 714 12.14 -27.63 -0.16
C LEU A 714 11.26 -28.47 -1.09
N THR A 715 9.98 -28.15 -1.15
CA THR A 715 9.01 -28.89 -1.97
C THR A 715 8.61 -28.05 -3.19
N PHE A 716 8.67 -28.61 -4.39
CA PHE A 716 8.08 -28.03 -5.58
C PHE A 716 6.78 -28.77 -5.90
N GLU A 717 5.63 -28.12 -5.72
CA GLU A 717 4.36 -28.61 -6.21
C GLU A 717 4.21 -28.24 -7.67
N ILE A 718 4.13 -29.26 -8.54
CA ILE A 718 4.12 -29.12 -10.01
C ILE A 718 2.69 -29.32 -10.49
N TYR A 719 2.17 -28.33 -11.19
CA TYR A 719 0.83 -28.32 -11.79
C TYR A 719 0.97 -28.32 -13.32
N PRO A 720 1.22 -29.47 -13.99
CA PRO A 720 1.52 -29.48 -15.41
C PRO A 720 0.35 -28.97 -16.22
N ASP A 721 0.62 -28.29 -17.34
CA ASP A 721 -0.38 -27.95 -18.34
C ASP A 721 -0.83 -29.20 -19.15
N GLU A 722 -1.57 -29.00 -20.21
CA GLU A 722 -2.06 -30.08 -21.10
C GLU A 722 -0.92 -30.76 -21.86
N HIS A 723 0.21 -30.03 -22.05
CA HIS A 723 1.41 -30.55 -22.71
C HIS A 723 2.39 -31.18 -21.72
N GLY A 724 2.09 -31.14 -20.40
CA GLY A 724 2.95 -31.66 -19.35
C GLY A 724 4.07 -30.71 -18.95
N GLN A 725 3.98 -29.44 -19.36
CA GLN A 725 4.96 -28.40 -19.03
C GLN A 725 4.57 -27.65 -17.77
N ALA A 726 5.58 -27.19 -17.01
CA ALA A 726 5.39 -26.26 -15.91
C ALA A 726 6.66 -25.45 -15.66
N ARG A 727 6.49 -24.24 -15.09
CA ARG A 727 7.58 -23.31 -14.77
C ARG A 727 7.30 -22.60 -13.46
N GLY A 728 8.36 -22.31 -12.70
CA GLY A 728 8.30 -21.50 -11.51
C GLY A 728 9.62 -20.82 -11.24
N ILE A 729 9.61 -19.88 -10.30
CA ILE A 729 10.80 -19.17 -9.81
C ILE A 729 10.83 -19.33 -8.30
N LEU A 730 12.02 -19.45 -7.74
CA LEU A 730 12.29 -19.36 -6.32
C LEU A 730 13.34 -18.27 -6.09
N TYR A 731 13.00 -17.28 -5.27
CA TYR A 731 13.90 -16.27 -4.77
C TYR A 731 14.28 -16.55 -3.33
N GLU A 732 15.55 -16.39 -3.01
CA GLU A 732 16.10 -16.61 -1.67
C GLU A 732 17.19 -15.58 -1.35
N ASP A 733 17.20 -15.13 -0.09
CA ASP A 733 18.24 -14.34 0.55
C ASP A 733 18.28 -14.69 2.06
N ASP A 734 19.03 -13.97 2.88
CA ASP A 734 19.09 -14.22 4.32
C ASP A 734 17.77 -13.84 5.06
N GLY A 735 16.94 -13.01 4.46
CA GLY A 735 15.63 -12.59 5.00
C GLY A 735 15.70 -11.57 6.13
N THR A 736 16.87 -11.04 6.48
CA THR A 736 17.05 -10.17 7.67
C THR A 736 17.94 -8.96 7.41
N SER A 737 19.04 -9.13 6.67
CA SER A 737 20.02 -8.07 6.44
C SER A 737 19.78 -7.33 5.11
N PRO A 738 20.37 -6.13 4.90
CA PRO A 738 20.32 -5.42 3.64
C PRO A 738 21.24 -6.00 2.56
N ALA A 739 21.88 -7.17 2.78
CA ALA A 739 22.84 -7.77 1.84
C ALA A 739 22.25 -8.07 0.45
N TYR A 740 20.92 -8.21 0.33
CA TYR A 740 20.24 -8.32 -0.98
C TYR A 740 20.49 -7.10 -1.89
N LEU A 741 20.71 -5.90 -1.34
CA LEU A 741 21.05 -4.69 -2.11
C LEU A 741 22.40 -4.78 -2.82
N THR A 742 23.31 -5.59 -2.31
CA THR A 742 24.62 -5.86 -2.92
C THR A 742 24.62 -7.15 -3.74
N GLY A 743 23.43 -7.74 -3.97
CA GLY A 743 23.25 -8.93 -4.80
C GLY A 743 23.55 -10.25 -4.07
N ASN A 744 23.55 -10.26 -2.72
CA ASN A 744 23.60 -11.53 -1.96
C ASN A 744 22.23 -12.22 -1.99
N VAL A 745 21.88 -12.73 -3.15
CA VAL A 745 20.58 -13.34 -3.47
C VAL A 745 20.79 -14.61 -4.30
N ARG A 746 19.74 -15.44 -4.33
CA ARG A 746 19.65 -16.60 -5.21
C ARG A 746 18.30 -16.60 -5.93
N ARG A 747 18.35 -16.71 -7.26
CA ARG A 747 17.16 -16.95 -8.11
C ARG A 747 17.33 -18.27 -8.83
N THR A 748 16.41 -19.18 -8.59
CA THR A 748 16.36 -20.49 -9.25
C THR A 748 15.10 -20.59 -10.10
N GLU A 749 15.28 -20.78 -11.40
CA GLU A 749 14.20 -21.13 -12.30
C GLU A 749 14.02 -22.65 -12.29
N ILE A 750 12.79 -23.10 -12.20
CA ILE A 750 12.38 -24.49 -12.30
C ILE A 750 11.58 -24.65 -13.58
N ARG A 751 12.06 -25.47 -14.53
CA ARG A 751 11.34 -25.86 -15.74
C ARG A 751 11.05 -27.34 -15.70
N VAL A 752 9.83 -27.71 -16.07
CA VAL A 752 9.35 -29.07 -16.07
C VAL A 752 8.84 -29.41 -17.46
N GLU A 753 9.29 -30.53 -18.00
CA GLU A 753 8.96 -31.01 -19.33
C GLU A 753 8.68 -32.53 -19.30
N PRO A 754 7.76 -33.07 -20.12
CA PRO A 754 7.52 -34.49 -20.21
C PRO A 754 8.64 -35.20 -21.00
N VAL A 755 9.12 -36.33 -20.50
CA VAL A 755 10.12 -37.17 -21.14
C VAL A 755 9.77 -38.64 -20.88
N GLY A 756 9.35 -39.38 -21.91
CA GLY A 756 9.14 -40.83 -21.81
C GLY A 756 8.14 -41.31 -20.75
N GLY A 757 7.05 -40.53 -20.50
CA GLY A 757 6.03 -40.88 -19.48
C GLY A 757 6.34 -40.41 -18.06
N VAL A 758 7.48 -39.75 -17.82
CA VAL A 758 7.84 -39.06 -16.58
C VAL A 758 7.99 -37.55 -16.83
N LEU A 759 8.03 -36.76 -15.76
CA LEU A 759 8.37 -35.35 -15.85
C LEU A 759 9.87 -35.16 -15.55
N LYS A 760 10.54 -34.35 -16.36
CA LYS A 760 11.91 -33.90 -16.10
C LYS A 760 11.89 -32.47 -15.54
N ALA A 761 12.33 -32.30 -14.31
CA ALA A 761 12.55 -30.98 -13.71
C ALA A 761 14.00 -30.53 -13.91
N THR A 762 14.18 -29.35 -14.49
CA THR A 762 15.47 -28.71 -14.68
C THR A 762 15.54 -27.46 -13.80
N LEU A 763 16.49 -27.42 -12.87
CA LEU A 763 16.78 -26.27 -12.05
C LEU A 763 17.94 -25.50 -12.68
N SER A 764 17.73 -24.21 -12.89
CA SER A 764 18.71 -23.27 -13.44
C SER A 764 18.83 -22.06 -12.53
N THR A 765 19.99 -21.84 -11.95
CA THR A 765 20.24 -20.70 -11.05
C THR A 765 20.81 -19.55 -11.85
N GLN A 766 20.17 -18.37 -11.75
CA GLN A 766 20.60 -17.14 -12.44
C GLN A 766 21.49 -16.29 -11.56
N ASP A 767 21.10 -16.13 -10.29
CA ASP A 767 21.89 -15.46 -9.24
C ASP A 767 22.19 -16.53 -8.17
N ASP A 768 23.42 -16.64 -7.70
CA ASP A 768 23.84 -17.72 -6.80
C ASP A 768 24.79 -17.29 -5.67
N ARG A 769 24.82 -15.97 -5.38
CA ARG A 769 25.69 -15.46 -4.30
C ARG A 769 25.21 -15.87 -2.91
N PHE A 770 23.88 -16.05 -2.74
CA PHE A 770 23.34 -16.57 -1.49
C PHE A 770 23.34 -18.10 -1.50
N ASP A 771 23.92 -18.70 -0.46
CA ASP A 771 23.89 -20.15 -0.25
C ASP A 771 22.84 -20.50 0.81
N PRO A 772 21.70 -21.14 0.43
CA PRO A 772 20.68 -21.58 1.39
C PRO A 772 21.10 -22.81 2.22
N GLY A 773 22.27 -23.34 2.02
CA GLY A 773 22.77 -24.57 2.62
C GLY A 773 22.23 -25.85 1.96
N PRO A 774 22.77 -27.01 2.38
CA PRO A 774 22.35 -28.32 1.85
C PRO A 774 20.92 -28.64 2.32
N ARG A 775 20.08 -29.11 1.40
CA ARG A 775 18.68 -29.48 1.67
C ARG A 775 18.16 -30.53 0.71
N ARG A 776 17.16 -31.28 1.16
CA ARG A 776 16.42 -32.21 0.31
C ARG A 776 15.45 -31.44 -0.58
N ILE A 777 15.31 -31.86 -1.84
CA ILE A 777 14.29 -31.36 -2.75
C ILE A 777 13.23 -32.43 -2.92
N ARG A 778 11.97 -32.06 -2.76
CA ARG A 778 10.81 -32.91 -2.97
C ARG A 778 10.00 -32.39 -4.13
N TYR A 779 9.58 -33.27 -5.02
CA TYR A 779 8.66 -32.93 -6.13
C TYR A 779 7.32 -33.60 -5.89
N VAL A 780 6.23 -32.85 -6.05
CA VAL A 780 4.85 -33.34 -5.90
C VAL A 780 4.06 -32.94 -7.14
N ILE A 781 3.58 -33.93 -7.89
CA ILE A 781 2.74 -33.70 -9.08
C ILE A 781 1.29 -33.56 -8.63
N ARG A 782 0.61 -32.52 -9.10
CA ARG A 782 -0.77 -32.18 -8.77
C ARG A 782 -1.66 -32.16 -10.02
N GLY A 783 -2.95 -32.44 -9.86
CA GLY A 783 -3.96 -32.24 -10.89
C GLY A 783 -3.86 -33.17 -12.09
N THR A 784 -3.07 -34.26 -11.99
CA THR A 784 -3.00 -35.27 -13.06
C THR A 784 -2.49 -36.60 -12.53
N ALA A 785 -3.02 -37.71 -13.06
CA ALA A 785 -2.49 -39.05 -12.85
C ALA A 785 -1.62 -39.55 -14.03
N LYS A 786 -1.45 -38.73 -15.08
CA LYS A 786 -0.70 -39.10 -16.30
C LYS A 786 0.79 -39.38 -16.02
N TYR A 787 1.37 -38.66 -15.05
CA TYR A 787 2.78 -38.78 -14.71
C TYR A 787 2.93 -39.28 -13.25
N ARG A 788 3.84 -40.27 -13.06
CA ARG A 788 4.02 -40.94 -11.76
C ARG A 788 5.38 -40.65 -11.08
N ALA A 789 6.27 -40.00 -11.81
CA ALA A 789 7.62 -39.72 -11.31
C ALA A 789 8.18 -38.40 -11.86
N VAL A 790 9.08 -37.81 -11.11
CA VAL A 790 9.90 -36.66 -11.55
C VAL A 790 11.36 -37.06 -11.51
N ILE A 791 12.06 -36.87 -12.62
CA ILE A 791 13.54 -36.95 -12.69
C ILE A 791 14.08 -35.50 -12.66
N SER A 792 15.20 -35.28 -11.98
CA SER A 792 15.74 -33.93 -11.86
C SER A 792 17.24 -33.91 -12.16
N ASN A 793 17.71 -32.80 -12.76
CA ASN A 793 19.13 -32.53 -12.93
C ASN A 793 19.78 -31.94 -11.67
N ALA A 794 19.05 -31.79 -10.54
CA ALA A 794 19.61 -31.39 -9.28
C ALA A 794 20.68 -32.43 -8.87
N SER A 795 21.84 -32.34 -9.49
CA SER A 795 23.06 -33.00 -9.00
C SER A 795 23.27 -32.51 -7.57
N ARG A 796 23.54 -33.45 -6.66
CA ARG A 796 23.92 -33.20 -5.27
C ARG A 796 24.75 -31.92 -5.20
N ALA A 797 24.15 -30.84 -4.69
CA ALA A 797 24.92 -29.68 -4.30
C ALA A 797 25.88 -30.19 -3.21
N ARG A 798 27.17 -30.09 -3.49
CA ARG A 798 28.24 -30.38 -2.53
C ARG A 798 28.17 -29.40 -1.40
#